data_931e6be74508083f6466c402ebbcc525
#
_entry.id   931e6be74508083f6466c402ebbcc525
#
_cell.length_a   1.000
_cell.length_b   1.000
_cell.length_c   1.000
_cell.angle_alpha   90.00
_cell.angle_beta   90.00
_cell.angle_gamma   90.00
#
_symmetry.space_group_name_H-M   'P 1'
#
loop_
_entity.id
_entity.type
_entity.pdbx_description
1 polymer ?
#
loop_
_entity_poly.entity_id
_entity_poly.type
_entity_poly.pdbx_seq_one_letter_code
_entity_poly.pdbx_strand_id
1 'polypeptide(L)'
;MERFLKLHYFKFSLVLLFTTLNLNAQYSKEFLKYSKAYPESSRVRLQQNIEIRIEENNGQILISQNVLEEDLFLNESATYNSKNRLSFSSFFELDKIEASSFNFSNGKYSETEVTNFVEKDELDDSFYDDTKTLNFIYPNLKKGSKTKLEYTQIVKNPRFLSTFYLADYFPIINNKIKIIADNSIGLDFKEFHTEKVDVSFSKKKKRKTTEYIWQISNTKDYDFENDAPSFKTFLPHIVPLITSIKLKNKTIPILGEVKDLYNWYYSLVKDINKDEPNPELVALVNQLTKDKKNDLEKVKAIYYWTQKNIKYIAFEYALGGFIPRESNEVFRKKYGDCKDNSSILYRMLEIAGLNGNLTWIGTRSIPYTYKEVPTPVVDNHMILTYSFDNKTYFLDATGRFIKMGLPTSFIQGKEALVSYKDKFKIIKVPIVDAKENLVVDENEIQLKDGQIVGNSKTKMIGYPKIDIYNRLENLNSKIKTKEFYNVNLKKGNNKFLITDFNENNKYDYDKEFIIDYNFKIDNYAKQLGNEIYVNLNLNPYASDYKVKKNRKRPIEYDYKRVFENRTTLLIPNGFVVDYIPESKTFKDDLLQCEITYKIVGNSIIYHQIVTQDYLVLNLAQQKLVNETIKKIEKYYKEIIVLKKK
;
A
#
# COMPACT_ATOMS: atom_id res chain seq x y z
N MET A 1 -49.70 21.30 -57.44
CA MET A 1 -49.43 20.95 -56.07
C MET A 1 -48.23 20.03 -55.94
N GLU A 2 -47.99 19.06 -56.78
CA GLU A 2 -46.84 18.16 -56.77
C GLU A 2 -45.46 18.80 -57.03
N ARG A 3 -45.35 19.84 -57.81
CA ARG A 3 -44.07 20.53 -58.06
C ARG A 3 -43.57 21.36 -56.85
N PHE A 4 -44.50 21.86 -56.03
CA PHE A 4 -44.15 22.62 -54.83
C PHE A 4 -43.64 21.68 -53.68
N LEU A 5 -44.17 20.49 -53.57
CA LEU A 5 -43.72 19.50 -52.58
C LEU A 5 -42.32 18.97 -52.91
N LYS A 6 -41.98 18.71 -54.17
CA LYS A 6 -40.64 18.26 -54.58
C LYS A 6 -39.53 19.28 -54.29
N LEU A 7 -39.86 20.60 -54.43
CA LEU A 7 -38.86 21.64 -54.12
C LEU A 7 -38.62 21.86 -52.64
N HIS A 8 -39.63 21.60 -51.80
CA HIS A 8 -39.48 21.66 -50.33
C HIS A 8 -38.69 20.48 -49.76
N TYR A 9 -38.90 19.27 -50.29
CA TYR A 9 -38.12 18.11 -49.91
C TYR A 9 -36.64 18.24 -50.33
N PHE A 10 -36.36 18.81 -51.49
CA PHE A 10 -34.97 19.02 -51.93
C PHE A 10 -34.25 20.10 -51.10
N LYS A 11 -34.93 21.17 -50.70
CA LYS A 11 -34.37 22.18 -49.78
C LYS A 11 -34.19 21.66 -48.37
N PHE A 12 -35.09 20.81 -47.86
CA PHE A 12 -34.97 20.20 -46.54
C PHE A 12 -33.84 19.16 -46.50
N SER A 13 -33.66 18.34 -47.54
CA SER A 13 -32.53 17.41 -47.68
C SER A 13 -31.20 18.13 -47.82
N LEU A 14 -31.15 19.29 -48.51
CA LEU A 14 -29.93 20.07 -48.61
C LEU A 14 -29.56 20.76 -47.30
N VAL A 15 -30.52 21.21 -46.48
CA VAL A 15 -30.30 21.78 -45.15
C VAL A 15 -29.88 20.69 -44.18
N LEU A 16 -30.47 19.47 -44.25
CA LEU A 16 -30.01 18.33 -43.43
C LEU A 16 -28.58 17.89 -43.80
N LEU A 17 -28.22 17.92 -45.12
CA LEU A 17 -26.85 17.58 -45.56
C LEU A 17 -25.82 18.61 -45.07
N PHE A 18 -26.19 19.91 -45.05
CA PHE A 18 -25.30 20.96 -44.52
C PHE A 18 -25.18 20.93 -43.01
N THR A 19 -26.22 20.53 -42.27
CA THR A 19 -26.13 20.38 -40.81
C THR A 19 -25.33 19.16 -40.40
N THR A 20 -25.36 18.08 -41.16
CA THR A 20 -24.53 16.90 -40.91
C THR A 20 -23.06 17.13 -41.25
N LEU A 21 -22.74 17.98 -42.22
CA LEU A 21 -21.35 18.36 -42.53
C LEU A 21 -20.74 19.29 -41.49
N ASN A 22 -21.53 20.11 -40.80
CA ASN A 22 -21.03 20.97 -39.71
C ASN A 22 -20.85 20.22 -38.39
N LEU A 23 -21.50 19.06 -38.15
CA LEU A 23 -21.30 18.25 -36.95
C LEU A 23 -19.94 17.52 -36.95
N ASN A 24 -19.36 17.28 -38.13
CA ASN A 24 -18.03 16.68 -38.26
C ASN A 24 -16.86 17.66 -37.99
N ALA A 25 -17.12 18.96 -37.89
CA ALA A 25 -16.10 19.98 -37.63
C ALA A 25 -15.88 20.25 -36.14
N GLN A 26 -16.61 19.59 -35.24
CA GLN A 26 -16.53 19.82 -33.79
C GLN A 26 -15.26 19.25 -33.16
N TYR A 27 -14.68 18.18 -33.72
CA TYR A 27 -13.51 17.51 -33.20
C TYR A 27 -12.44 17.32 -34.27
N SER A 28 -11.15 17.27 -33.81
CA SER A 28 -10.03 17.03 -34.72
C SER A 28 -10.02 15.57 -35.23
N LYS A 29 -9.37 15.33 -36.37
CA LYS A 29 -9.12 13.96 -36.87
C LYS A 29 -8.40 13.08 -35.86
N GLU A 30 -7.48 13.65 -35.12
CA GLU A 30 -6.71 12.99 -34.10
C GLU A 30 -7.59 12.56 -32.92
N PHE A 31 -8.48 13.42 -32.44
CA PHE A 31 -9.48 13.08 -31.43
C PHE A 31 -10.38 11.92 -31.90
N LEU A 32 -10.90 11.97 -33.10
CA LEU A 32 -11.76 10.92 -33.67
C LEU A 32 -11.02 9.56 -33.76
N LYS A 33 -9.73 9.60 -34.11
CA LYS A 33 -8.89 8.41 -34.16
C LYS A 33 -8.74 7.77 -32.78
N TYR A 34 -8.35 8.55 -31.79
CA TYR A 34 -8.00 8.00 -30.46
C TYR A 34 -9.22 7.74 -29.58
N SER A 35 -10.31 8.50 -29.71
CA SER A 35 -11.56 8.19 -29.00
C SER A 35 -12.18 6.86 -29.47
N LYS A 36 -11.96 6.48 -30.75
CA LYS A 36 -12.35 5.17 -31.28
C LYS A 36 -11.41 4.05 -30.81
N ALA A 37 -10.10 4.33 -30.74
CA ALA A 37 -9.09 3.34 -30.34
C ALA A 37 -9.13 3.03 -28.83
N TYR A 38 -9.49 4.02 -28.01
CA TYR A 38 -9.47 3.95 -26.54
C TYR A 38 -10.78 4.48 -25.94
N PRO A 39 -11.91 3.78 -26.16
CA PRO A 39 -13.25 4.28 -25.78
C PRO A 39 -13.44 4.41 -24.26
N GLU A 40 -12.74 3.60 -23.46
CA GLU A 40 -12.84 3.59 -22.01
C GLU A 40 -11.87 4.58 -21.33
N SER A 41 -10.88 5.10 -22.06
CA SER A 41 -9.87 5.98 -21.48
C SER A 41 -10.34 7.43 -21.43
N SER A 42 -10.05 8.12 -20.33
CA SER A 42 -10.39 9.54 -20.18
C SER A 42 -9.47 10.45 -21.00
N ARG A 43 -8.23 10.02 -21.22
CA ARG A 43 -7.19 10.71 -21.99
C ARG A 43 -6.24 9.74 -22.64
N VAL A 44 -5.49 10.23 -23.59
CA VAL A 44 -4.33 9.57 -24.17
C VAL A 44 -3.15 10.53 -24.17
N ARG A 45 -1.98 10.06 -23.75
CA ARG A 45 -0.74 10.82 -23.88
C ARG A 45 -0.18 10.65 -25.29
N LEU A 46 -0.20 11.70 -26.06
CA LEU A 46 0.27 11.69 -27.45
C LEU A 46 1.80 11.57 -27.51
N GLN A 47 2.47 12.28 -26.60
CA GLN A 47 3.91 12.32 -26.51
C GLN A 47 4.37 12.46 -25.06
N GLN A 48 5.40 11.70 -24.71
CA GLN A 48 6.20 11.85 -23.51
C GLN A 48 7.67 11.77 -23.89
N ASN A 49 8.39 12.89 -23.75
CA ASN A 49 9.84 12.90 -23.97
C ASN A 49 10.54 13.28 -22.67
N ILE A 50 11.48 12.46 -22.25
CA ILE A 50 12.34 12.72 -21.10
C ILE A 50 13.79 12.71 -21.61
N GLU A 51 14.46 13.87 -21.60
CA GLU A 51 15.89 13.98 -21.91
C GLU A 51 16.67 14.31 -20.65
N ILE A 52 17.61 13.44 -20.26
CA ILE A 52 18.46 13.60 -19.09
C ILE A 52 19.88 13.83 -19.54
N ARG A 53 20.48 14.88 -19.01
CA ARG A 53 21.92 15.18 -19.16
C ARG A 53 22.63 14.95 -17.85
N ILE A 54 23.70 14.15 -17.89
CA ILE A 54 24.54 13.82 -16.74
C ILE A 54 25.95 14.23 -17.09
N GLU A 55 26.42 15.32 -16.49
CA GLU A 55 27.68 15.97 -16.84
C GLU A 55 28.64 15.98 -15.65
N GLU A 56 29.92 15.80 -15.92
CA GLU A 56 30.98 15.98 -14.95
C GLU A 56 31.49 17.42 -15.02
N ASN A 57 31.46 18.12 -13.90
CA ASN A 57 31.98 19.48 -13.79
C ASN A 57 32.80 19.63 -12.50
N ASN A 58 34.13 19.78 -12.64
CA ASN A 58 35.06 19.95 -11.52
C ASN A 58 34.91 18.88 -10.42
N GLY A 59 34.69 17.63 -10.79
CA GLY A 59 34.55 16.51 -9.87
C GLY A 59 33.14 16.31 -9.32
N GLN A 60 32.21 17.15 -9.70
CA GLN A 60 30.78 17.05 -9.34
C GLN A 60 29.98 16.49 -10.52
N ILE A 61 28.91 15.78 -10.21
CA ILE A 61 27.95 15.31 -11.20
C ILE A 61 26.75 16.27 -11.18
N LEU A 62 26.51 16.87 -12.34
CA LEU A 62 25.34 17.73 -12.58
C LEU A 62 24.32 16.94 -13.39
N ILE A 63 23.05 16.99 -12.95
CA ILE A 63 21.97 16.26 -13.60
C ILE A 63 20.82 17.22 -13.89
N SER A 64 20.46 17.35 -15.16
CA SER A 64 19.27 18.07 -15.60
C SER A 64 18.35 17.13 -16.38
N GLN A 65 17.06 17.24 -16.13
CA GLN A 65 16.02 16.45 -16.78
C GLN A 65 15.03 17.39 -17.45
N ASN A 66 14.90 17.33 -18.77
CA ASN A 66 13.89 18.04 -19.53
C ASN A 66 12.74 17.07 -19.82
N VAL A 67 11.52 17.47 -19.47
CA VAL A 67 10.30 16.68 -19.65
C VAL A 67 9.33 17.44 -20.54
N LEU A 68 8.83 16.75 -21.57
CA LEU A 68 7.75 17.22 -22.44
C LEU A 68 6.62 16.20 -22.40
N GLU A 69 5.42 16.64 -22.09
CA GLU A 69 4.19 15.85 -22.09
C GLU A 69 3.09 16.52 -22.90
N GLU A 70 2.43 15.76 -23.77
CA GLU A 70 1.25 16.21 -24.52
C GLU A 70 0.12 15.21 -24.32
N ASP A 71 -1.01 15.67 -23.77
CA ASP A 71 -2.19 14.84 -23.52
C ASP A 71 -3.36 15.30 -24.40
N LEU A 72 -4.19 14.34 -24.87
CA LEU A 72 -5.46 14.58 -25.55
C LEU A 72 -6.59 13.99 -24.72
N PHE A 73 -7.59 14.79 -24.37
CA PHE A 73 -8.71 14.38 -23.52
C PHE A 73 -9.87 13.82 -24.36
N LEU A 74 -10.32 12.60 -24.00
CA LEU A 74 -11.25 11.82 -24.80
C LEU A 74 -12.71 11.92 -24.35
N ASN A 75 -12.96 12.36 -23.12
CA ASN A 75 -14.31 12.45 -22.56
C ASN A 75 -14.51 13.71 -21.70
N GLU A 76 -15.68 13.85 -21.09
CA GLU A 76 -16.07 15.04 -20.32
C GLU A 76 -15.31 15.19 -18.99
N SER A 77 -14.59 14.16 -18.56
CA SER A 77 -13.76 14.24 -17.34
C SER A 77 -12.54 15.19 -17.50
N ALA A 78 -12.29 15.69 -18.72
CA ALA A 78 -11.25 16.69 -19.00
C ALA A 78 -11.30 17.88 -18.02
N THR A 79 -12.49 18.37 -17.69
CA THR A 79 -12.68 19.50 -16.77
C THR A 79 -12.12 19.19 -15.37
N TYR A 80 -12.29 17.95 -14.87
CA TYR A 80 -11.73 17.52 -13.58
C TYR A 80 -10.21 17.36 -13.62
N ASN A 81 -9.64 17.10 -14.79
CA ASN A 81 -8.19 16.98 -15.00
C ASN A 81 -7.51 18.33 -15.34
N SER A 82 -8.23 19.46 -15.27
CA SER A 82 -7.66 20.78 -15.51
C SER A 82 -6.62 21.18 -14.45
N LYS A 83 -6.80 20.72 -13.21
CA LYS A 83 -5.84 20.95 -12.12
C LYS A 83 -4.64 20.02 -12.28
N ASN A 84 -3.45 20.58 -12.29
CA ASN A 84 -2.19 19.84 -12.35
C ASN A 84 -1.22 20.38 -11.31
N ARG A 85 -0.20 19.58 -11.00
CA ARG A 85 0.85 19.94 -10.06
C ARG A 85 2.18 19.28 -10.43
N LEU A 86 3.27 19.97 -10.14
CA LEU A 86 4.63 19.44 -10.18
C LEU A 86 5.21 19.46 -8.78
N SER A 87 5.72 18.34 -8.32
CA SER A 87 6.39 18.25 -7.02
C SER A 87 7.87 18.59 -7.15
N PHE A 88 8.42 19.28 -6.19
CA PHE A 88 9.84 19.61 -6.09
C PHE A 88 10.28 19.64 -4.62
N SER A 89 11.59 19.60 -4.40
CA SER A 89 12.19 19.59 -3.06
C SER A 89 13.63 20.08 -3.13
N SER A 90 14.35 20.08 -2.02
CA SER A 90 15.79 20.38 -2.01
C SER A 90 16.63 19.43 -2.88
N PHE A 91 16.13 18.22 -3.18
CA PHE A 91 16.78 17.26 -4.08
C PHE A 91 16.38 17.41 -5.54
N PHE A 92 15.22 17.99 -5.81
CA PHE A 92 14.61 18.12 -7.13
C PHE A 92 14.10 19.52 -7.33
N GLU A 93 14.92 20.41 -7.88
CA GLU A 93 14.48 21.78 -8.19
C GLU A 93 13.81 21.86 -9.54
N LEU A 94 12.74 22.66 -9.62
CA LEU A 94 12.07 22.97 -10.90
C LEU A 94 12.65 24.25 -11.51
N ASP A 95 12.87 24.20 -12.83
CA ASP A 95 13.28 25.35 -13.66
C ASP A 95 12.51 25.31 -14.99
N LYS A 96 12.30 26.48 -15.60
CA LYS A 96 11.68 26.63 -16.94
C LYS A 96 10.40 25.82 -17.12
N ILE A 97 9.31 26.32 -16.55
CA ILE A 97 8.03 25.64 -16.63
C ILE A 97 7.13 26.37 -17.62
N GLU A 98 6.64 25.64 -18.64
CA GLU A 98 5.68 26.10 -19.63
C GLU A 98 4.52 25.11 -19.70
N ALA A 99 3.29 25.62 -19.63
CA ALA A 99 2.09 24.80 -19.70
C ALA A 99 1.01 25.52 -20.51
N SER A 100 0.32 24.79 -21.39
CA SER A 100 -0.72 25.33 -22.24
C SER A 100 -1.85 24.35 -22.46
N SER A 101 -3.06 24.86 -22.69
CA SER A 101 -4.18 24.11 -23.23
C SER A 101 -4.44 24.50 -24.67
N PHE A 102 -4.94 23.55 -25.46
CA PHE A 102 -5.28 23.73 -26.87
C PHE A 102 -6.72 23.30 -27.09
N ASN A 103 -7.57 24.21 -27.57
CA ASN A 103 -8.96 23.95 -27.82
C ASN A 103 -9.24 23.96 -29.33
N PHE A 104 -9.88 22.88 -29.82
CA PHE A 104 -10.20 22.76 -31.23
C PHE A 104 -11.48 23.53 -31.57
N SER A 105 -11.39 24.42 -32.57
CA SER A 105 -12.53 25.15 -33.15
C SER A 105 -12.21 25.60 -34.58
N ASN A 106 -13.20 25.62 -35.46
CA ASN A 106 -13.05 26.07 -36.84
C ASN A 106 -11.88 25.36 -37.59
N GLY A 107 -11.69 24.04 -37.32
CA GLY A 107 -10.70 23.23 -38.03
C GLY A 107 -9.27 23.35 -37.51
N LYS A 108 -9.00 24.13 -36.46
CA LYS A 108 -7.66 24.32 -35.86
C LYS A 108 -7.67 24.33 -34.34
N TYR A 109 -6.55 24.08 -33.76
CA TYR A 109 -6.32 24.27 -32.33
C TYR A 109 -5.88 25.71 -32.02
N SER A 110 -6.46 26.29 -30.99
CA SER A 110 -6.07 27.60 -30.42
C SER A 110 -5.43 27.36 -29.07
N GLU A 111 -4.25 27.90 -28.88
CA GLU A 111 -3.47 27.81 -27.63
C GLU A 111 -3.96 28.85 -26.61
N THR A 112 -3.94 28.43 -25.34
CA THR A 112 -4.09 29.33 -24.19
C THR A 112 -3.06 28.92 -23.15
N GLU A 113 -2.14 29.82 -22.86
CA GLU A 113 -1.06 29.59 -21.90
C GLU A 113 -1.56 29.60 -20.46
N VAL A 114 -0.89 28.81 -19.60
CA VAL A 114 -1.05 28.89 -18.15
C VAL A 114 -0.16 30.02 -17.64
N THR A 115 -0.76 31.03 -17.05
CA THR A 115 -0.03 32.22 -16.53
C THR A 115 0.08 32.26 -15.02
N ASN A 116 -0.66 31.39 -14.32
CA ASN A 116 -0.68 31.39 -12.85
C ASN A 116 -0.20 30.04 -12.31
N PHE A 117 0.93 30.06 -11.62
CA PHE A 117 1.54 28.92 -10.90
C PHE A 117 1.59 29.28 -9.41
N VAL A 118 1.05 28.42 -8.56
CA VAL A 118 0.95 28.64 -7.12
C VAL A 118 1.72 27.57 -6.38
N GLU A 119 2.78 27.98 -5.68
CA GLU A 119 3.53 27.11 -4.79
C GLU A 119 2.73 26.80 -3.53
N LYS A 120 2.74 25.55 -3.08
CA LYS A 120 2.15 25.09 -1.82
C LYS A 120 3.04 24.07 -1.15
N ASP A 121 3.11 24.14 0.16
CA ASP A 121 3.69 23.07 0.97
C ASP A 121 2.75 21.85 0.96
N GLU A 122 3.29 20.66 0.82
CA GLU A 122 2.55 19.40 0.99
C GLU A 122 2.68 18.96 2.45
N LEU A 123 1.87 19.55 3.33
CA LEU A 123 1.84 19.22 4.75
C LEU A 123 0.65 18.33 5.05
N ASP A 124 0.89 17.30 5.87
CA ASP A 124 -0.15 16.50 6.49
C ASP A 124 0.06 16.49 8.02
N ASP A 125 -0.91 15.96 8.78
CA ASP A 125 -0.89 16.00 10.26
C ASP A 125 0.26 15.21 10.91
N SER A 126 0.95 14.38 10.14
CA SER A 126 2.00 13.49 10.63
C SER A 126 3.27 13.45 9.78
N PHE A 127 3.27 14.15 8.64
CA PHE A 127 4.39 14.15 7.70
C PHE A 127 4.75 15.57 7.25
N TYR A 128 5.93 16.03 7.61
CA TYR A 128 6.48 17.35 7.30
C TYR A 128 7.81 17.14 6.58
N ASP A 129 7.84 17.33 5.27
CA ASP A 129 9.06 17.32 4.47
C ASP A 129 9.28 18.68 3.77
N ASP A 130 10.32 18.76 2.96
CA ASP A 130 10.59 19.92 2.13
C ASP A 130 9.96 19.79 0.73
N THR A 131 9.07 18.82 0.56
CA THR A 131 8.33 18.66 -0.69
C THR A 131 7.28 19.75 -0.82
N LYS A 132 7.39 20.46 -1.91
CA LYS A 132 6.44 21.49 -2.31
C LYS A 132 5.81 21.08 -3.63
N THR A 133 4.65 21.65 -3.89
CA THR A 133 3.99 21.50 -5.19
C THR A 133 3.81 22.86 -5.85
N LEU A 134 4.10 22.91 -7.12
CA LEU A 134 3.71 24.01 -8.01
C LEU A 134 2.40 23.62 -8.68
N ASN A 135 1.32 24.28 -8.24
CA ASN A 135 -0.05 23.99 -8.70
C ASN A 135 -0.46 24.98 -9.78
N PHE A 136 -1.14 24.46 -10.80
CA PHE A 136 -1.67 25.29 -11.88
C PHE A 136 -2.93 24.67 -12.49
N ILE A 137 -3.65 25.46 -13.27
CA ILE A 137 -4.90 25.05 -13.92
C ILE A 137 -4.77 25.29 -15.41
N TYR A 138 -4.97 24.24 -16.20
CA TYR A 138 -5.11 24.37 -17.65
C TYR A 138 -6.42 25.10 -17.98
N PRO A 139 -6.34 26.26 -18.67
CA PRO A 139 -7.54 27.05 -18.97
C PRO A 139 -8.44 26.36 -20.00
N ASN A 140 -9.75 26.50 -19.82
CA ASN A 140 -10.79 26.11 -20.77
C ASN A 140 -10.75 24.64 -21.24
N LEU A 141 -10.25 23.72 -20.42
CA LEU A 141 -10.09 22.31 -20.79
C LEU A 141 -11.44 21.62 -20.92
N LYS A 142 -11.67 20.93 -22.04
CA LYS A 142 -12.90 20.20 -22.38
C LYS A 142 -12.60 18.97 -23.21
N LYS A 143 -13.58 18.13 -23.46
CA LYS A 143 -13.46 17.00 -24.38
C LYS A 143 -12.91 17.43 -25.73
N GLY A 144 -11.91 16.73 -26.25
CA GLY A 144 -11.19 17.07 -27.48
C GLY A 144 -10.08 18.11 -27.31
N SER A 145 -9.91 18.70 -26.13
CA SER A 145 -8.78 19.58 -25.83
C SER A 145 -7.48 18.79 -25.70
N LYS A 146 -6.36 19.47 -25.95
CA LYS A 146 -5.02 18.99 -25.64
C LYS A 146 -4.40 19.83 -24.53
N THR A 147 -3.41 19.27 -23.86
CA THR A 147 -2.47 20.01 -22.99
C THR A 147 -1.05 19.75 -23.43
N LYS A 148 -0.18 20.72 -23.21
CA LYS A 148 1.27 20.60 -23.30
C LYS A 148 1.86 21.06 -21.98
N LEU A 149 2.81 20.28 -21.45
CA LEU A 149 3.60 20.61 -20.28
C LEU A 149 5.07 20.39 -20.62
N GLU A 150 5.88 21.41 -20.40
CA GLU A 150 7.32 21.35 -20.57
C GLU A 150 8.00 21.93 -19.35
N TYR A 151 8.97 21.21 -18.77
CA TYR A 151 9.72 21.70 -17.63
C TYR A 151 11.11 21.08 -17.54
N THR A 152 11.99 21.78 -16.85
CA THR A 152 13.32 21.28 -16.48
C THR A 152 13.34 20.99 -14.98
N GLN A 153 13.88 19.83 -14.62
CA GLN A 153 14.16 19.45 -13.23
C GLN A 153 15.66 19.25 -13.03
N ILE A 154 16.21 19.84 -11.96
CA ILE A 154 17.62 19.66 -11.56
C ILE A 154 17.68 18.64 -10.42
N VAL A 155 18.39 17.55 -10.62
CA VAL A 155 18.62 16.54 -9.59
C VAL A 155 19.91 16.82 -8.86
N LYS A 156 19.83 17.25 -7.59
CA LYS A 156 20.97 17.74 -6.80
C LYS A 156 21.91 16.64 -6.30
N ASN A 157 21.44 15.40 -6.21
CA ASN A 157 22.26 14.29 -5.74
C ASN A 157 22.17 13.11 -6.73
N PRO A 158 23.31 12.62 -7.25
CA PRO A 158 23.33 11.56 -8.26
C PRO A 158 22.72 10.23 -7.77
N ARG A 159 22.50 10.06 -6.46
CA ARG A 159 21.86 8.86 -5.88
C ARG A 159 20.35 8.85 -6.02
N PHE A 160 19.75 10.00 -6.36
CA PHE A 160 18.30 10.16 -6.47
C PHE A 160 17.79 10.25 -7.92
N LEU A 161 18.57 9.77 -8.89
CA LEU A 161 18.06 9.71 -10.26
C LEU A 161 16.80 8.83 -10.31
N SER A 162 15.71 9.41 -10.80
CA SER A 162 14.37 8.82 -10.72
C SER A 162 14.19 7.58 -11.58
N THR A 163 13.28 6.70 -11.17
CA THR A 163 12.80 5.57 -11.99
C THR A 163 11.95 6.07 -13.15
N PHE A 164 12.14 5.51 -14.34
CA PHE A 164 11.39 5.86 -15.55
C PHE A 164 10.36 4.79 -15.86
N TYR A 165 9.06 5.15 -15.80
CA TYR A 165 7.97 4.26 -16.17
C TYR A 165 7.71 4.34 -17.68
N LEU A 166 7.60 3.17 -18.31
CA LEU A 166 7.42 3.05 -19.77
C LEU A 166 5.94 3.00 -20.16
N ALA A 167 5.05 2.84 -19.21
CA ALA A 167 3.59 2.80 -19.36
C ALA A 167 2.91 3.46 -18.15
N ASP A 168 1.62 3.80 -18.26
CA ASP A 168 0.84 4.49 -17.24
C ASP A 168 -0.58 3.91 -17.16
N TYR A 169 -1.43 4.47 -16.31
CA TYR A 169 -2.87 4.16 -16.19
C TYR A 169 -3.73 4.69 -17.34
N PHE A 170 -3.10 5.30 -18.34
CA PHE A 170 -3.70 5.72 -19.59
C PHE A 170 -2.75 5.37 -20.75
N PRO A 171 -3.26 5.26 -22.00
CA PRO A 171 -2.44 4.93 -23.14
C PRO A 171 -1.41 6.03 -23.44
N ILE A 172 -0.18 5.62 -23.80
CA ILE A 172 0.87 6.52 -24.30
C ILE A 172 1.21 6.13 -25.74
N ILE A 173 1.10 7.07 -26.66
CA ILE A 173 1.33 6.84 -28.09
C ILE A 173 2.80 6.82 -28.42
N ASN A 174 3.53 7.83 -27.96
CA ASN A 174 4.98 7.93 -28.13
C ASN A 174 5.65 8.24 -26.79
N ASN A 175 6.48 7.36 -26.31
CA ASN A 175 7.29 7.57 -25.11
C ASN A 175 8.77 7.43 -25.48
N LYS A 176 9.56 8.46 -25.20
CA LYS A 176 10.98 8.48 -25.47
C LYS A 176 11.76 8.92 -24.24
N ILE A 177 12.66 8.07 -23.78
CA ILE A 177 13.60 8.37 -22.71
C ILE A 177 14.99 8.42 -23.34
N LYS A 178 15.70 9.53 -23.17
CA LYS A 178 17.04 9.74 -23.68
C LYS A 178 17.96 10.19 -22.57
N ILE A 179 19.02 9.44 -22.32
CA ILE A 179 20.06 9.81 -21.36
C ILE A 179 21.34 10.14 -22.13
N ILE A 180 21.92 11.31 -21.89
CA ILE A 180 23.19 11.75 -22.43
C ILE A 180 24.13 11.92 -21.24
N ALA A 181 25.14 11.09 -21.14
CA ALA A 181 26.10 11.14 -20.04
C ALA A 181 27.53 11.32 -20.52
N ASP A 182 28.34 12.07 -19.80
CA ASP A 182 29.77 12.16 -20.03
C ASP A 182 30.43 10.77 -19.91
N ASN A 183 31.42 10.49 -20.77
CA ASN A 183 32.12 9.19 -20.76
C ASN A 183 32.92 8.92 -19.48
N SER A 184 33.09 9.92 -18.62
CA SER A 184 33.68 9.79 -17.29
C SER A 184 32.69 9.24 -16.24
N ILE A 185 31.40 9.17 -16.57
CA ILE A 185 30.33 8.73 -15.66
C ILE A 185 29.94 7.29 -16.00
N GLY A 186 30.05 6.41 -15.03
CA GLY A 186 29.57 5.03 -15.12
C GLY A 186 28.06 4.97 -14.90
N LEU A 187 27.35 4.33 -15.83
CA LEU A 187 25.91 4.09 -15.73
C LEU A 187 25.59 2.61 -15.87
N ASP A 188 24.60 2.15 -15.10
CA ASP A 188 23.92 0.88 -15.27
C ASP A 188 22.41 1.08 -15.24
N PHE A 189 21.65 0.13 -15.78
CA PHE A 189 20.19 0.21 -15.89
C PHE A 189 19.60 -1.13 -15.48
N LYS A 190 18.64 -1.10 -14.56
CA LYS A 190 17.84 -2.27 -14.21
C LYS A 190 16.46 -2.13 -14.84
N GLU A 191 16.15 -3.05 -15.73
CA GLU A 191 14.88 -3.08 -16.47
C GLU A 191 13.93 -4.09 -15.84
N PHE A 192 12.70 -3.65 -15.59
CA PHE A 192 11.66 -4.47 -14.97
C PHE A 192 10.40 -4.47 -15.83
N HIS A 193 9.87 -5.65 -16.10
CA HIS A 193 8.63 -5.86 -16.85
C HIS A 193 8.65 -5.30 -18.28
N THR A 194 9.81 -5.04 -18.84
CA THR A 194 9.97 -4.46 -20.19
C THR A 194 9.50 -5.41 -21.29
N GLU A 195 9.42 -6.72 -21.01
CA GLU A 195 8.83 -7.74 -21.90
C GLU A 195 7.32 -7.52 -22.16
N LYS A 196 6.65 -6.66 -21.40
CA LYS A 196 5.22 -6.35 -21.53
C LYS A 196 4.93 -5.24 -22.53
N VAL A 197 5.95 -4.55 -23.02
CA VAL A 197 5.85 -3.43 -23.98
C VAL A 197 6.84 -3.62 -25.12
N ASP A 198 6.48 -3.07 -26.28
CA ASP A 198 7.39 -3.02 -27.43
C ASP A 198 8.38 -1.87 -27.24
N VAL A 199 9.53 -2.18 -26.65
CA VAL A 199 10.59 -1.19 -26.36
C VAL A 199 11.79 -1.43 -27.27
N SER A 200 12.22 -0.39 -27.97
CA SER A 200 13.51 -0.36 -28.67
C SER A 200 14.54 0.36 -27.82
N PHE A 201 15.72 -0.23 -27.72
CA PHE A 201 16.87 0.36 -27.02
C PHE A 201 18.03 0.59 -27.98
N SER A 202 18.69 1.74 -27.86
CA SER A 202 19.94 2.02 -28.58
C SER A 202 20.96 2.74 -27.70
N LYS A 203 22.22 2.38 -27.87
CA LYS A 203 23.37 3.00 -27.20
C LYS A 203 24.35 3.51 -28.24
N LYS A 204 24.68 4.81 -28.16
CA LYS A 204 25.66 5.43 -29.11
C LYS A 204 26.74 6.18 -28.35
N LYS A 205 27.96 5.66 -28.44
CA LYS A 205 29.12 6.32 -27.85
C LYS A 205 29.64 7.39 -28.84
N LYS A 206 29.82 8.60 -28.31
CA LYS A 206 30.44 9.74 -28.98
C LYS A 206 31.80 10.07 -28.33
N ARG A 207 32.51 11.06 -28.87
CA ARG A 207 33.84 11.44 -28.36
C ARG A 207 33.86 11.78 -26.87
N LYS A 208 32.89 12.53 -26.36
CA LYS A 208 32.83 12.99 -24.97
C LYS A 208 31.69 12.36 -24.19
N THR A 209 30.61 11.95 -24.85
CA THR A 209 29.36 11.49 -24.22
C THR A 209 28.96 10.13 -24.77
N THR A 210 28.11 9.45 -24.00
CA THR A 210 27.36 8.27 -24.47
C THR A 210 25.87 8.58 -24.38
N GLU A 211 25.13 8.28 -25.44
CA GLU A 211 23.66 8.41 -25.51
C GLU A 211 23.05 7.05 -25.36
N TYR A 212 21.99 6.98 -24.53
CA TYR A 212 21.12 5.82 -24.31
C TYR A 212 19.69 6.26 -24.63
N ILE A 213 18.99 5.51 -25.48
CA ILE A 213 17.64 5.87 -25.93
C ILE A 213 16.74 4.65 -25.82
N TRP A 214 15.66 4.78 -25.07
CA TRP A 214 14.51 3.86 -25.07
C TRP A 214 13.37 4.55 -25.79
N GLN A 215 12.74 3.83 -26.69
CA GLN A 215 11.55 4.32 -27.42
C GLN A 215 10.48 3.25 -27.40
N ILE A 216 9.28 3.67 -26.97
CA ILE A 216 8.13 2.82 -26.80
C ILE A 216 6.97 3.47 -27.54
N SER A 217 6.15 2.67 -28.20
CA SER A 217 4.99 3.15 -28.95
C SER A 217 3.72 2.40 -28.60
N ASN A 218 2.60 3.11 -28.55
CA ASN A 218 1.26 2.55 -28.39
C ASN A 218 1.11 1.62 -27.17
N THR A 219 1.54 2.09 -25.98
CA THR A 219 1.30 1.34 -24.74
C THR A 219 -0.20 1.33 -24.44
N LYS A 220 -0.67 0.20 -23.93
CA LYS A 220 -2.02 0.09 -23.36
C LYS A 220 -2.05 0.71 -21.98
N ASP A 221 -3.23 1.11 -21.55
CA ASP A 221 -3.52 1.52 -20.18
C ASP A 221 -3.40 0.34 -19.20
N TYR A 222 -3.04 0.65 -17.98
CA TYR A 222 -3.00 -0.30 -16.87
C TYR A 222 -4.09 0.06 -15.87
N ASP A 223 -5.08 -0.83 -15.69
CA ASP A 223 -6.16 -0.63 -14.72
C ASP A 223 -5.62 -0.53 -13.29
N PHE A 224 -6.14 0.41 -12.54
CA PHE A 224 -6.01 0.45 -11.09
C PHE A 224 -7.03 -0.50 -10.46
N GLU A 225 -6.58 -1.36 -9.57
CA GLU A 225 -7.44 -2.24 -8.79
C GLU A 225 -7.09 -2.12 -7.30
N ASN A 226 -8.11 -1.98 -6.47
CA ASN A 226 -7.93 -1.99 -5.02
C ASN A 226 -7.28 -3.30 -4.58
N ASP A 227 -6.50 -3.24 -3.51
CA ASP A 227 -5.78 -4.37 -2.92
C ASP A 227 -4.75 -5.03 -3.86
N ALA A 228 -4.42 -4.38 -4.98
CA ALA A 228 -3.31 -4.81 -5.82
C ALA A 228 -1.97 -4.43 -5.17
N PRO A 229 -0.91 -5.25 -5.37
CA PRO A 229 0.43 -4.82 -5.02
C PRO A 229 0.82 -3.51 -5.69
N SER A 230 1.83 -2.83 -5.16
CA SER A 230 2.35 -1.59 -5.73
C SER A 230 2.57 -1.70 -7.24
N PHE A 231 2.28 -0.63 -7.99
CA PHE A 231 2.47 -0.56 -9.44
C PHE A 231 3.93 -0.88 -9.86
N LYS A 232 4.91 -0.70 -8.99
CA LYS A 232 6.30 -1.12 -9.18
C LYS A 232 6.45 -2.62 -9.45
N THR A 233 5.49 -3.45 -9.03
CA THR A 233 5.49 -4.90 -9.23
C THR A 233 5.00 -5.34 -10.60
N PHE A 234 4.43 -4.44 -11.41
CA PHE A 234 3.83 -4.83 -12.69
C PHE A 234 3.99 -3.82 -13.83
N LEU A 235 4.18 -2.51 -13.57
CA LEU A 235 4.44 -1.55 -14.63
C LEU A 235 5.84 -1.73 -15.21
N PRO A 236 5.99 -1.68 -16.55
CA PRO A 236 7.30 -1.64 -17.20
C PRO A 236 8.08 -0.39 -16.79
N HIS A 237 9.31 -0.56 -16.30
CA HIS A 237 10.12 0.56 -15.86
C HIS A 237 11.62 0.27 -15.88
N ILE A 238 12.40 1.35 -15.83
CA ILE A 238 13.85 1.35 -15.80
C ILE A 238 14.32 2.09 -14.56
N VAL A 239 15.17 1.45 -13.76
CA VAL A 239 15.87 2.10 -12.64
C VAL A 239 17.30 2.38 -13.09
N PRO A 240 17.67 3.65 -13.30
CA PRO A 240 19.03 4.02 -13.66
C PRO A 240 19.91 4.09 -12.42
N LEU A 241 21.17 3.70 -12.55
CA LEU A 241 22.19 3.78 -11.51
C LEU A 241 23.38 4.56 -12.03
N ILE A 242 23.79 5.60 -11.31
CA ILE A 242 25.09 6.24 -11.51
C ILE A 242 26.09 5.46 -10.65
N THR A 243 26.88 4.59 -11.31
CA THR A 243 27.74 3.64 -10.59
C THR A 243 29.05 4.24 -10.12
N SER A 244 29.59 5.19 -10.89
CA SER A 244 30.89 5.80 -10.58
C SER A 244 31.15 7.08 -11.37
N ILE A 245 32.13 7.85 -10.92
CA ILE A 245 32.73 8.94 -11.67
C ILE A 245 34.24 8.72 -11.80
N LYS A 246 34.76 8.84 -13.03
CA LYS A 246 36.19 8.73 -13.32
C LYS A 246 36.82 10.12 -13.42
N LEU A 247 37.61 10.49 -12.45
CA LEU A 247 38.45 11.68 -12.44
C LEU A 247 39.85 11.32 -12.95
N LYS A 248 40.71 12.31 -13.26
CA LYS A 248 41.99 12.11 -13.94
C LYS A 248 42.77 10.86 -13.50
N ASN A 249 42.91 10.61 -12.21
CA ASN A 249 43.71 9.50 -11.67
C ASN A 249 42.91 8.57 -10.73
N LYS A 250 41.59 8.73 -10.62
CA LYS A 250 40.77 7.99 -9.61
C LYS A 250 39.37 7.76 -10.15
N THR A 251 38.89 6.54 -9.95
CA THR A 251 37.46 6.25 -10.06
C THR A 251 36.82 6.25 -8.68
N ILE A 252 35.77 7.03 -8.50
CA ILE A 252 35.03 7.14 -7.25
C ILE A 252 33.71 6.38 -7.43
N PRO A 253 33.46 5.30 -6.66
CA PRO A 253 32.19 4.60 -6.69
C PRO A 253 31.06 5.47 -6.10
N ILE A 254 29.84 5.32 -6.60
CA ILE A 254 28.65 6.02 -6.14
C ILE A 254 27.57 5.03 -5.72
N LEU A 255 27.04 4.21 -6.68
CA LEU A 255 26.01 3.18 -6.44
C LEU A 255 26.19 2.01 -7.42
N GLY A 256 27.34 1.31 -7.36
CA GLY A 256 27.59 0.14 -8.21
C GLY A 256 27.14 -1.18 -7.58
N GLU A 257 27.24 -1.27 -6.27
CA GLU A 257 26.93 -2.47 -5.49
C GLU A 257 26.36 -2.12 -4.11
N VAL A 258 25.82 -3.12 -3.41
CA VAL A 258 25.22 -2.92 -2.05
C VAL A 258 26.19 -2.26 -1.09
N LYS A 259 27.49 -2.54 -1.19
CA LYS A 259 28.51 -1.93 -0.35
C LYS A 259 28.60 -0.41 -0.54
N ASP A 260 28.42 0.09 -1.77
CA ASP A 260 28.44 1.53 -2.04
C ASP A 260 27.25 2.22 -1.39
N LEU A 261 26.04 1.62 -1.52
CA LEU A 261 24.83 2.11 -0.86
C LEU A 261 25.00 2.08 0.67
N TYR A 262 25.50 0.97 1.21
CA TYR A 262 25.74 0.84 2.65
C TYR A 262 26.76 1.86 3.17
N ASN A 263 27.87 2.06 2.47
CA ASN A 263 28.88 3.04 2.84
C ASN A 263 28.31 4.46 2.89
N TRP A 264 27.43 4.79 1.95
CA TRP A 264 26.73 6.06 1.97
C TRP A 264 25.78 6.16 3.16
N TYR A 265 24.92 5.18 3.38
CA TYR A 265 24.02 5.14 4.53
C TYR A 265 24.77 5.22 5.87
N TYR A 266 25.83 4.43 6.02
CA TYR A 266 26.64 4.46 7.22
C TYR A 266 27.30 5.83 7.45
N SER A 267 27.73 6.50 6.39
CA SER A 267 28.30 7.87 6.49
C SER A 267 27.31 8.89 7.08
N LEU A 268 26.01 8.67 6.91
CA LEU A 268 24.94 9.55 7.42
C LEU A 268 24.60 9.29 8.90
N VAL A 269 24.88 8.09 9.39
CA VAL A 269 24.47 7.68 10.76
C VAL A 269 25.63 7.41 11.71
N LYS A 270 26.87 7.31 11.24
CA LYS A 270 28.03 6.96 12.08
C LYS A 270 28.33 7.94 13.19
N ASP A 271 27.85 9.15 13.07
CA ASP A 271 28.12 10.27 13.98
C ASP A 271 26.89 10.68 14.82
N ILE A 272 25.78 9.92 14.75
CA ILE A 272 24.59 10.17 15.58
C ILE A 272 24.83 9.77 17.03
N ASN A 273 24.11 10.41 17.96
CA ASN A 273 24.12 10.09 19.39
C ASN A 273 25.51 10.14 20.04
N LYS A 274 26.41 11.02 19.59
CA LYS A 274 27.72 11.22 20.20
C LYS A 274 27.68 12.07 21.47
N ASP A 275 26.67 12.92 21.62
CA ASP A 275 26.49 13.73 22.81
C ASP A 275 26.21 12.85 24.04
N GLU A 276 26.58 13.33 25.22
CA GLU A 276 26.22 12.67 26.47
C GLU A 276 24.71 12.47 26.56
N PRO A 277 24.22 11.27 26.97
CA PRO A 277 22.81 11.03 27.08
C PRO A 277 22.19 11.93 28.15
N ASN A 278 20.99 12.41 27.87
CA ASN A 278 20.19 13.16 28.83
C ASN A 278 20.06 12.38 30.15
N PRO A 279 20.37 12.98 31.33
CA PRO A 279 20.29 12.29 32.63
C PRO A 279 18.91 11.68 32.91
N GLU A 280 17.84 12.31 32.50
CA GLU A 280 16.47 11.78 32.65
C GLU A 280 16.25 10.53 31.78
N LEU A 281 16.85 10.49 30.57
CA LEU A 281 16.81 9.31 29.70
C LEU A 281 17.58 8.15 30.35
N VAL A 282 18.76 8.43 30.93
CA VAL A 282 19.54 7.42 31.68
C VAL A 282 18.75 6.88 32.87
N ALA A 283 18.16 7.76 33.68
CA ALA A 283 17.33 7.37 34.83
C ALA A 283 16.14 6.51 34.39
N LEU A 284 15.46 6.89 33.30
CA LEU A 284 14.35 6.12 32.71
C LEU A 284 14.80 4.71 32.28
N VAL A 285 15.90 4.61 31.53
CA VAL A 285 16.40 3.30 31.07
C VAL A 285 16.75 2.40 32.26
N ASN A 286 17.43 2.94 33.29
CA ASN A 286 17.74 2.21 34.51
C ASN A 286 16.46 1.72 35.20
N GLN A 287 15.42 2.55 35.28
CA GLN A 287 14.12 2.16 35.84
C GLN A 287 13.43 1.06 35.02
N LEU A 288 13.44 1.16 33.69
CA LEU A 288 12.82 0.17 32.81
C LEU A 288 13.50 -1.19 32.87
N THR A 289 14.82 -1.22 33.16
CA THR A 289 15.65 -2.43 33.09
C THR A 289 15.98 -3.05 34.45
N LYS A 290 15.79 -2.34 35.58
CA LYS A 290 16.18 -2.69 36.93
C LYS A 290 15.81 -4.13 37.34
N ASP A 291 14.56 -4.54 37.11
CA ASP A 291 14.03 -5.82 37.58
C ASP A 291 13.91 -6.86 36.47
N LYS A 292 14.61 -6.66 35.33
CA LYS A 292 14.55 -7.58 34.19
C LYS A 292 15.54 -8.73 34.36
N LYS A 293 15.06 -9.96 34.14
CA LYS A 293 15.81 -11.20 34.39
C LYS A 293 16.94 -11.44 33.40
N ASN A 294 16.79 -10.92 32.18
CA ASN A 294 17.74 -11.11 31.08
C ASN A 294 17.69 -9.93 30.08
N ASP A 295 18.61 -9.92 29.15
CA ASP A 295 18.76 -8.84 28.19
C ASP A 295 17.56 -8.73 27.25
N LEU A 296 16.92 -9.85 26.88
CA LEU A 296 15.74 -9.83 26.03
C LEU A 296 14.56 -9.11 26.70
N GLU A 297 14.37 -9.30 28.02
CA GLU A 297 13.35 -8.58 28.79
C GLU A 297 13.67 -7.08 28.93
N LYS A 298 14.95 -6.70 29.00
CA LYS A 298 15.37 -5.29 28.98
C LYS A 298 15.02 -4.64 27.64
N VAL A 299 15.42 -5.29 26.53
CA VAL A 299 15.10 -4.83 25.17
C VAL A 299 13.60 -4.68 24.99
N LYS A 300 12.81 -5.66 25.43
CA LYS A 300 11.35 -5.64 25.36
C LYS A 300 10.75 -4.44 26.11
N ALA A 301 11.23 -4.17 27.33
CA ALA A 301 10.74 -3.04 28.12
C ALA A 301 11.03 -1.69 27.45
N ILE A 302 12.24 -1.52 26.89
CA ILE A 302 12.66 -0.33 26.14
C ILE A 302 11.83 -0.19 24.86
N TYR A 303 11.67 -1.26 24.10
CA TYR A 303 10.90 -1.28 22.84
C TYR A 303 9.44 -0.90 23.06
N TYR A 304 8.77 -1.46 24.08
CA TYR A 304 7.38 -1.13 24.40
C TYR A 304 7.23 0.30 24.92
N TRP A 305 8.22 0.80 25.69
CA TRP A 305 8.23 2.19 26.11
C TRP A 305 8.31 3.14 24.90
N THR A 306 9.18 2.85 23.94
CA THR A 306 9.35 3.68 22.73
C THR A 306 8.06 3.73 21.92
N GLN A 307 7.45 2.57 21.61
CA GLN A 307 6.16 2.51 20.89
C GLN A 307 5.05 3.33 21.59
N LYS A 308 5.03 3.33 22.92
CA LYS A 308 3.99 4.00 23.71
C LYS A 308 4.21 5.50 23.81
N ASN A 309 5.45 5.97 23.85
CA ASN A 309 5.79 7.34 24.26
C ASN A 309 6.34 8.22 23.14
N ILE A 310 6.78 7.66 22.03
CA ILE A 310 7.25 8.42 20.86
C ILE A 310 6.15 8.39 19.80
N LYS A 311 5.49 9.53 19.60
CA LYS A 311 4.46 9.66 18.56
C LYS A 311 5.12 9.69 17.19
N TYR A 312 4.58 8.94 16.21
CA TYR A 312 5.08 9.00 14.85
C TYR A 312 4.71 10.34 14.20
N ILE A 313 5.72 11.16 13.91
CA ILE A 313 5.61 12.40 13.14
C ILE A 313 6.92 12.55 12.37
N ALA A 314 6.83 12.58 11.04
CA ALA A 314 7.99 12.72 10.16
C ALA A 314 8.37 14.19 9.96
N PHE A 315 9.67 14.48 10.07
CA PHE A 315 10.27 15.75 9.69
C PHE A 315 11.47 15.46 8.78
N GLU A 316 11.27 15.54 7.48
CA GLU A 316 12.19 15.01 6.46
C GLU A 316 12.73 16.13 5.54
N TYR A 317 13.25 17.21 6.10
CA TYR A 317 13.85 18.28 5.31
C TYR A 317 15.20 17.86 4.75
N ALA A 318 15.35 17.85 3.42
CA ALA A 318 16.58 17.50 2.71
C ALA A 318 17.18 16.15 3.18
N LEU A 319 18.49 16.09 3.45
CA LEU A 319 19.14 14.90 4.02
C LEU A 319 18.57 14.49 5.39
N GLY A 320 17.77 15.32 6.05
CA GLY A 320 16.99 14.94 7.22
C GLY A 320 15.99 13.80 6.95
N GLY A 321 15.62 13.54 5.69
CA GLY A 321 14.92 12.32 5.29
C GLY A 321 15.73 11.02 5.47
N PHE A 322 17.07 11.12 5.60
CA PHE A 322 17.99 9.99 5.76
C PHE A 322 18.76 9.98 7.08
N ILE A 323 18.94 11.14 7.70
CA ILE A 323 19.70 11.32 8.94
C ILE A 323 18.75 11.32 10.13
N PRO A 324 18.86 10.35 11.07
CA PRO A 324 18.08 10.38 12.30
C PRO A 324 18.42 11.60 13.15
N ARG A 325 17.44 12.15 13.85
CA ARG A 325 17.68 13.17 14.89
C ARG A 325 18.35 12.55 16.12
N GLU A 326 19.06 13.41 16.88
CA GLU A 326 19.68 13.03 18.13
C GLU A 326 18.65 12.51 19.15
N SER A 327 18.97 11.41 19.80
CA SER A 327 18.08 10.74 20.77
C SER A 327 17.63 11.65 21.91
N ASN A 328 18.48 12.58 22.35
CA ASN A 328 18.15 13.59 23.37
C ASN A 328 17.03 14.52 22.90
N GLU A 329 17.03 14.90 21.63
CA GLU A 329 15.97 15.70 21.03
C GLU A 329 14.66 14.92 20.92
N VAL A 330 14.71 13.69 20.39
CA VAL A 330 13.55 12.80 20.26
C VAL A 330 12.94 12.53 21.64
N PHE A 331 13.79 12.26 22.65
CA PHE A 331 13.33 12.06 24.03
C PHE A 331 12.58 13.26 24.59
N ARG A 332 13.13 14.46 24.41
CA ARG A 332 12.52 15.72 24.89
C ARG A 332 11.19 16.02 24.18
N LYS A 333 11.14 15.85 22.86
CA LYS A 333 9.99 16.20 22.03
C LYS A 333 8.89 15.13 22.05
N LYS A 334 9.21 13.88 22.37
CA LYS A 334 8.29 12.72 22.37
C LYS A 334 7.64 12.43 21.02
N TYR A 335 8.28 12.83 19.92
CA TYR A 335 7.87 12.46 18.57
C TYR A 335 9.07 12.31 17.63
N GLY A 336 8.88 11.54 16.58
CA GLY A 336 9.84 11.30 15.53
C GLY A 336 9.33 10.30 14.50
N ASP A 337 10.02 10.21 13.37
CA ASP A 337 9.72 9.23 12.33
C ASP A 337 10.43 7.88 12.55
N CYS A 338 10.50 7.04 11.50
CA CYS A 338 11.10 5.70 11.58
C CYS A 338 12.57 5.74 12.02
N LYS A 339 13.37 6.65 11.45
CA LYS A 339 14.79 6.78 11.78
C LYS A 339 15.02 7.36 13.18
N ASP A 340 14.17 8.29 13.61
CA ASP A 340 14.22 8.89 14.95
C ASP A 340 13.86 7.87 16.03
N ASN A 341 12.82 7.05 15.78
CA ASN A 341 12.48 5.92 16.63
C ASN A 341 13.64 4.91 16.73
N SER A 342 14.34 4.67 15.62
CA SER A 342 15.52 3.81 15.60
C SER A 342 16.69 4.42 16.37
N SER A 343 16.90 5.74 16.25
CA SER A 343 17.95 6.48 16.97
C SER A 343 17.76 6.43 18.49
N ILE A 344 16.55 6.72 18.99
CA ILE A 344 16.28 6.67 20.43
C ILE A 344 16.35 5.24 20.97
N LEU A 345 15.82 4.24 20.24
CA LEU A 345 15.94 2.83 20.60
C LEU A 345 17.41 2.41 20.70
N TYR A 346 18.22 2.76 19.69
CA TYR A 346 19.65 2.49 19.67
C TYR A 346 20.34 3.04 20.93
N ARG A 347 20.10 4.31 21.26
CA ARG A 347 20.67 4.97 22.43
C ARG A 347 20.21 4.37 23.75
N MET A 348 18.93 4.04 23.88
CA MET A 348 18.39 3.42 25.09
C MET A 348 18.97 2.02 25.31
N LEU A 349 19.16 1.23 24.24
CA LEU A 349 19.86 -0.07 24.36
C LEU A 349 21.32 0.11 24.77
N GLU A 350 22.03 1.08 24.18
CA GLU A 350 23.42 1.40 24.53
C GLU A 350 23.57 1.79 26.03
N ILE A 351 22.67 2.64 26.56
CA ILE A 351 22.62 2.98 27.99
C ILE A 351 22.40 1.74 28.86
N ALA A 352 21.60 0.78 28.39
CA ALA A 352 21.37 -0.49 29.07
C ALA A 352 22.52 -1.51 28.91
N GLY A 353 23.63 -1.14 28.23
CA GLY A 353 24.75 -2.05 27.95
C GLY A 353 24.47 -3.10 26.87
N LEU A 354 23.49 -2.84 25.99
CA LEU A 354 23.01 -3.74 24.93
C LEU A 354 23.36 -3.21 23.54
N ASN A 355 23.64 -4.11 22.60
CA ASN A 355 24.02 -3.76 21.23
C ASN A 355 22.83 -3.89 20.26
N GLY A 356 22.20 -2.78 19.90
CA GLY A 356 21.26 -2.69 18.79
C GLY A 356 21.98 -2.40 17.46
N ASN A 357 21.33 -2.69 16.33
CA ASN A 357 21.88 -2.39 15.01
C ASN A 357 20.87 -1.59 14.19
N LEU A 358 21.27 -0.40 13.72
CA LEU A 358 20.49 0.40 12.77
C LEU A 358 20.27 -0.42 11.49
N THR A 359 19.08 -0.39 10.96
CA THR A 359 18.69 -1.29 9.88
C THR A 359 17.79 -0.58 8.89
N TRP A 360 18.20 -0.52 7.62
CA TRP A 360 17.38 -0.02 6.50
C TRP A 360 16.58 -1.16 5.90
N ILE A 361 15.36 -0.87 5.50
CA ILE A 361 14.45 -1.88 4.97
C ILE A 361 13.42 -1.27 4.02
N GLY A 362 13.13 -1.96 2.93
CA GLY A 362 11.99 -1.63 2.08
C GLY A 362 10.69 -2.18 2.65
N THR A 363 9.61 -1.42 2.55
CA THR A 363 8.27 -1.98 2.76
C THR A 363 7.87 -2.90 1.60
N ARG A 364 6.82 -3.70 1.76
CA ARG A 364 6.33 -4.62 0.73
C ARG A 364 5.87 -3.91 -0.55
N SER A 365 5.61 -2.60 -0.48
CA SER A 365 5.33 -1.78 -1.67
C SER A 365 6.53 -1.63 -2.62
N ILE A 366 7.75 -1.98 -2.18
CA ILE A 366 8.97 -1.94 -2.98
C ILE A 366 9.36 -3.38 -3.34
N PRO A 367 9.31 -3.79 -4.62
CA PRO A 367 9.54 -5.20 -5.01
C PRO A 367 11.01 -5.62 -5.04
N TYR A 368 11.94 -4.67 -5.03
CA TYR A 368 13.35 -4.93 -5.27
C TYR A 368 14.07 -5.55 -4.07
N THR A 369 15.14 -6.32 -4.37
CA THR A 369 16.17 -6.73 -3.42
C THR A 369 17.32 -5.72 -3.46
N TYR A 370 18.14 -5.68 -2.40
CA TYR A 370 19.33 -4.80 -2.37
C TYR A 370 20.34 -5.14 -3.47
N LYS A 371 20.45 -6.42 -3.85
CA LYS A 371 21.36 -6.86 -4.90
C LYS A 371 20.88 -6.45 -6.30
N GLU A 372 19.58 -6.48 -6.54
CA GLU A 372 18.99 -6.07 -7.82
C GLU A 372 19.12 -4.58 -8.04
N VAL A 373 18.80 -3.78 -7.01
CA VAL A 373 18.74 -2.32 -7.09
C VAL A 373 19.47 -1.71 -5.89
N PRO A 374 20.83 -1.62 -5.92
CA PRO A 374 21.62 -1.07 -4.83
C PRO A 374 21.57 0.47 -4.80
N THR A 375 20.36 1.06 -4.73
CA THR A 375 20.10 2.50 -4.67
C THR A 375 19.07 2.82 -3.59
N PRO A 376 18.92 4.09 -3.16
CA PRO A 376 17.92 4.48 -2.16
C PRO A 376 16.46 4.18 -2.53
N VAL A 377 16.15 3.75 -3.76
CA VAL A 377 14.78 3.34 -4.12
C VAL A 377 14.41 1.93 -3.66
N VAL A 378 15.38 1.17 -3.10
CA VAL A 378 15.18 -0.21 -2.61
C VAL A 378 14.54 -0.24 -1.23
N ASP A 379 14.64 0.83 -0.47
CA ASP A 379 14.07 0.95 0.87
C ASP A 379 13.38 2.32 1.07
N ASN A 380 12.58 2.40 2.08
CA ASN A 380 11.83 3.61 2.47
C ASN A 380 11.54 3.62 3.98
N HIS A 381 12.24 2.76 4.74
CA HIS A 381 11.97 2.61 6.16
C HIS A 381 13.25 2.27 6.93
N MET A 382 13.29 2.66 8.19
CA MET A 382 14.39 2.35 9.10
C MET A 382 13.88 1.80 10.42
N ILE A 383 14.49 0.73 10.88
CA ILE A 383 14.17 0.06 12.14
C ILE A 383 15.45 -0.23 12.93
N LEU A 384 15.31 -0.79 14.11
CA LEU A 384 16.41 -1.35 14.85
C LEU A 384 16.34 -2.89 14.82
N THR A 385 17.47 -3.58 14.75
CA THR A 385 17.54 -5.02 14.99
C THR A 385 18.32 -5.32 16.26
N TYR A 386 17.92 -6.40 16.93
CA TYR A 386 18.62 -6.94 18.11
C TYR A 386 18.80 -8.45 17.94
N SER A 387 20.00 -8.94 18.21
CA SER A 387 20.31 -10.38 18.14
C SER A 387 20.45 -10.97 19.53
N PHE A 388 19.70 -12.02 19.81
CA PHE A 388 19.75 -12.75 21.06
C PHE A 388 19.55 -14.25 20.81
N ASP A 389 20.41 -15.09 21.32
CA ASP A 389 20.35 -16.55 21.19
C ASP A 389 20.15 -17.03 19.73
N ASN A 390 21.02 -16.54 18.83
CA ASN A 390 20.99 -16.80 17.37
C ASN A 390 19.71 -16.38 16.65
N LYS A 391 18.80 -15.65 17.31
CA LYS A 391 17.59 -15.10 16.72
C LYS A 391 17.74 -13.58 16.53
N THR A 392 17.32 -13.08 15.36
CA THR A 392 17.24 -11.64 15.11
C THR A 392 15.81 -11.16 15.36
N TYR A 393 15.68 -10.13 16.18
CA TYR A 393 14.44 -9.42 16.47
C TYR A 393 14.42 -8.10 15.68
N PHE A 394 13.36 -7.89 14.91
CA PHE A 394 13.14 -6.67 14.14
C PHE A 394 12.27 -5.74 14.99
N LEU A 395 12.86 -4.64 15.46
CA LEU A 395 12.25 -3.70 16.39
C LEU A 395 11.79 -2.45 15.65
N ASP A 396 10.59 -2.51 15.11
CA ASP A 396 9.96 -1.39 14.44
C ASP A 396 9.01 -0.66 15.41
N ALA A 397 9.49 0.45 15.98
CA ALA A 397 8.73 1.20 16.98
C ALA A 397 7.79 2.27 16.38
N THR A 398 7.66 2.33 15.07
CA THR A 398 6.74 3.26 14.39
C THR A 398 5.29 2.83 14.50
N GLY A 399 5.03 1.51 14.57
CA GLY A 399 3.73 0.93 14.87
C GLY A 399 3.51 0.80 16.38
N ARG A 400 2.27 1.03 16.84
CA ARG A 400 1.89 0.78 18.24
C ARG A 400 1.39 -0.65 18.43
N PHE A 401 1.49 -1.15 19.64
CA PHE A 401 0.97 -2.47 20.08
C PHE A 401 1.63 -3.69 19.42
N ILE A 402 2.79 -3.50 18.79
CA ILE A 402 3.54 -4.59 18.18
C ILE A 402 4.25 -5.38 19.26
N LYS A 403 3.88 -6.66 19.42
CA LYS A 403 4.54 -7.59 20.35
C LYS A 403 5.99 -7.81 19.93
N MET A 404 6.92 -7.86 20.89
CA MET A 404 8.30 -8.19 20.59
C MET A 404 8.42 -9.56 19.92
N GLY A 405 9.17 -9.61 18.83
CA GLY A 405 9.32 -10.80 17.99
C GLY A 405 8.29 -10.94 16.85
N LEU A 406 7.28 -10.06 16.80
CA LEU A 406 6.39 -9.90 15.67
C LEU A 406 6.89 -8.70 14.83
N PRO A 407 7.31 -8.86 13.57
CA PRO A 407 7.63 -7.72 12.71
C PRO A 407 6.35 -6.95 12.37
N THR A 408 6.45 -5.70 11.94
CA THR A 408 5.31 -4.99 11.35
C THR A 408 4.86 -5.68 10.04
N SER A 409 3.56 -5.67 9.73
CA SER A 409 3.00 -6.45 8.62
C SER A 409 3.60 -6.07 7.27
N PHE A 410 3.90 -4.78 7.09
CA PHE A 410 4.39 -4.24 5.81
C PHE A 410 5.87 -4.49 5.52
N ILE A 411 6.66 -5.08 6.47
CA ILE A 411 8.06 -5.48 6.22
C ILE A 411 8.25 -6.99 6.10
N GLN A 412 7.22 -7.79 6.28
CA GLN A 412 7.30 -9.25 6.18
C GLN A 412 7.87 -9.70 4.83
N GLY A 413 8.81 -10.65 4.85
CA GLY A 413 9.43 -11.20 3.64
C GLY A 413 10.43 -10.29 2.95
N LYS A 414 10.67 -9.07 3.44
CA LYS A 414 11.63 -8.12 2.88
C LYS A 414 13.05 -8.38 3.37
N GLU A 415 14.02 -7.92 2.59
CA GLU A 415 15.43 -7.87 2.99
C GLU A 415 15.68 -6.66 3.87
N ALA A 416 16.39 -6.87 4.97
CA ALA A 416 16.84 -5.85 5.90
C ALA A 416 18.38 -5.70 5.77
N LEU A 417 18.85 -4.49 5.53
CA LEU A 417 20.26 -4.12 5.48
C LEU A 417 20.72 -3.72 6.89
N VAL A 418 21.29 -4.66 7.62
CA VAL A 418 21.65 -4.53 9.03
C VAL A 418 23.06 -4.00 9.18
N SER A 419 23.24 -2.90 9.91
CA SER A 419 24.54 -2.26 10.16
C SER A 419 25.30 -2.93 11.29
N TYR A 420 26.55 -3.24 11.04
CA TYR A 420 27.54 -3.66 12.05
C TYR A 420 28.76 -2.72 11.98
N LYS A 421 28.53 -1.41 12.08
CA LYS A 421 29.52 -0.33 11.93
C LYS A 421 30.10 -0.29 10.50
N ASP A 422 31.34 -0.73 10.32
CA ASP A 422 32.03 -0.78 9.02
C ASP A 422 31.59 -1.95 8.11
N LYS A 423 30.73 -2.84 8.61
CA LYS A 423 30.21 -4.02 7.92
C LYS A 423 28.70 -4.07 7.93
N PHE A 424 28.13 -4.84 7.03
CA PHE A 424 26.69 -5.07 6.99
C PHE A 424 26.35 -6.53 6.73
N LYS A 425 25.11 -6.88 7.02
CA LYS A 425 24.48 -8.15 6.60
C LYS A 425 23.12 -7.86 6.01
N ILE A 426 22.72 -8.64 5.03
CA ILE A 426 21.34 -8.67 4.55
C ILE A 426 20.65 -9.85 5.21
N ILE A 427 19.57 -9.58 5.94
CA ILE A 427 18.79 -10.58 6.66
C ILE A 427 17.34 -10.48 6.19
N LYS A 428 16.72 -11.59 5.83
CA LYS A 428 15.31 -11.61 5.41
C LYS A 428 14.40 -11.64 6.63
N VAL A 429 13.44 -10.72 6.66
CA VAL A 429 12.37 -10.70 7.67
C VAL A 429 11.45 -11.90 7.45
N PRO A 430 11.13 -12.68 8.49
CA PRO A 430 10.24 -13.82 8.34
C PRO A 430 8.82 -13.38 7.97
N ILE A 431 8.13 -14.24 7.22
CA ILE A 431 6.67 -14.13 7.04
C ILE A 431 6.02 -14.83 8.23
N VAL A 432 5.11 -14.15 8.90
CA VAL A 432 4.43 -14.65 10.09
C VAL A 432 3.37 -15.69 9.70
N ASP A 433 3.39 -16.82 10.41
CA ASP A 433 2.42 -17.90 10.17
C ASP A 433 0.98 -17.46 10.48
N ALA A 434 0.02 -18.03 9.78
CA ALA A 434 -1.40 -17.72 9.97
C ALA A 434 -1.88 -17.92 11.42
N LYS A 435 -1.37 -18.95 12.10
CA LYS A 435 -1.73 -19.28 13.50
C LYS A 435 -1.30 -18.20 14.52
N GLU A 436 -0.33 -17.37 14.19
CA GLU A 436 0.08 -16.24 15.03
C GLU A 436 -0.88 -15.05 14.91
N ASN A 437 -1.84 -15.12 13.97
CA ASN A 437 -2.83 -14.11 13.67
C ASN A 437 -4.23 -14.74 13.77
N LEU A 438 -4.62 -15.05 14.99
CA LEU A 438 -5.80 -15.83 15.29
C LEU A 438 -6.93 -14.94 15.86
N VAL A 439 -8.12 -15.16 15.34
CA VAL A 439 -9.39 -14.67 15.92
C VAL A 439 -10.23 -15.87 16.29
N VAL A 440 -10.55 -16.02 17.57
CA VAL A 440 -11.46 -17.08 18.10
C VAL A 440 -12.75 -16.42 18.56
N ASP A 441 -13.87 -16.96 18.10
CA ASP A 441 -15.20 -16.43 18.40
C ASP A 441 -16.07 -17.57 19.01
N GLU A 442 -16.22 -17.57 20.31
CA GLU A 442 -17.01 -18.56 21.07
C GLU A 442 -18.37 -17.98 21.39
N ASN A 443 -19.45 -18.63 20.92
CA ASN A 443 -20.82 -18.18 21.07
C ASN A 443 -21.66 -19.24 21.79
N GLU A 444 -22.41 -18.83 22.81
CA GLU A 444 -23.46 -19.61 23.45
C GLU A 444 -24.80 -18.96 23.17
N ILE A 445 -25.70 -19.66 22.50
CA ILE A 445 -26.95 -19.08 22.00
C ILE A 445 -28.18 -19.90 22.42
N GLN A 446 -29.28 -19.18 22.54
CA GLN A 446 -30.62 -19.73 22.78
C GLN A 446 -31.63 -19.14 21.81
N LEU A 447 -32.63 -19.91 21.45
CA LEU A 447 -33.76 -19.46 20.65
C LEU A 447 -34.87 -18.97 21.52
N LYS A 448 -35.34 -17.73 21.32
CA LYS A 448 -36.45 -17.12 22.01
C LYS A 448 -37.32 -16.36 21.02
N ASP A 449 -38.53 -16.85 20.76
CA ASP A 449 -39.53 -16.20 19.89
C ASP A 449 -38.98 -15.82 18.49
N GLY A 450 -38.24 -16.72 17.86
CA GLY A 450 -37.60 -16.50 16.56
C GLY A 450 -36.34 -15.63 16.60
N GLN A 451 -35.97 -15.11 17.78
CA GLN A 451 -34.70 -14.42 18.00
C GLN A 451 -33.62 -15.38 18.46
N ILE A 452 -32.38 -15.05 18.17
CA ILE A 452 -31.22 -15.54 18.91
C ILE A 452 -30.89 -14.54 20.01
N VAL A 453 -30.72 -15.03 21.21
CA VAL A 453 -30.09 -14.32 22.32
C VAL A 453 -28.90 -15.13 22.80
N GLY A 454 -27.80 -14.48 23.14
CA GLY A 454 -26.62 -15.20 23.57
C GLY A 454 -25.53 -14.31 24.11
N ASN A 455 -24.47 -14.99 24.56
CA ASN A 455 -23.21 -14.37 24.91
C ASN A 455 -22.13 -14.83 23.94
N SER A 456 -21.11 -14.01 23.79
CA SER A 456 -19.96 -14.29 22.94
C SER A 456 -18.68 -13.83 23.64
N LYS A 457 -17.62 -14.61 23.41
CA LYS A 457 -16.25 -14.30 23.78
C LYS A 457 -15.40 -14.28 22.53
N THR A 458 -14.97 -13.11 22.07
CA THR A 458 -14.04 -12.96 20.96
C THR A 458 -12.63 -12.72 21.48
N LYS A 459 -11.67 -13.59 21.10
CA LYS A 459 -10.25 -13.53 21.46
C LYS A 459 -9.43 -13.20 20.23
N MET A 460 -8.45 -12.32 20.34
CA MET A 460 -7.58 -11.89 19.22
C MET A 460 -6.11 -11.87 19.62
N ILE A 461 -5.24 -12.37 18.75
CA ILE A 461 -3.78 -12.26 18.83
C ILE A 461 -3.20 -11.79 17.50
N GLY A 462 -1.93 -11.37 17.51
CA GLY A 462 -1.21 -10.94 16.32
C GLY A 462 -1.77 -9.66 15.69
N TYR A 463 -1.72 -9.58 14.37
CA TYR A 463 -2.14 -8.37 13.64
C TYR A 463 -3.64 -8.04 13.78
N PRO A 464 -4.57 -9.01 13.81
CA PRO A 464 -5.99 -8.68 14.06
C PRO A 464 -6.22 -7.91 15.36
N LYS A 465 -5.47 -8.26 16.42
CA LYS A 465 -5.49 -7.52 17.70
C LYS A 465 -5.01 -6.09 17.52
N ILE A 466 -3.90 -5.90 16.80
CA ILE A 466 -3.29 -4.60 16.54
C ILE A 466 -4.23 -3.71 15.74
N ASP A 467 -4.86 -4.24 14.70
CA ASP A 467 -5.81 -3.52 13.87
C ASP A 467 -7.00 -2.99 14.68
N ILE A 468 -7.52 -3.81 15.59
CA ILE A 468 -8.60 -3.39 16.50
C ILE A 468 -8.10 -2.32 17.47
N TYR A 469 -6.91 -2.47 18.06
CA TYR A 469 -6.35 -1.49 19.00
C TYR A 469 -6.14 -0.12 18.35
N ASN A 470 -5.59 -0.07 17.13
CA ASN A 470 -5.37 1.18 16.40
C ASN A 470 -6.67 1.94 16.12
N ARG A 471 -7.79 1.21 15.89
CA ARG A 471 -9.11 1.81 15.71
C ARG A 471 -9.73 2.26 17.03
N LEU A 472 -9.59 1.45 18.10
CA LEU A 472 -10.13 1.76 19.42
C LEU A 472 -9.46 2.96 20.09
N GLU A 473 -8.19 3.21 19.80
CA GLU A 473 -7.42 4.31 20.38
C GLU A 473 -8.04 5.68 20.10
N ASN A 474 -8.71 5.83 18.96
CA ASN A 474 -9.39 7.06 18.56
C ASN A 474 -10.84 7.16 19.08
N LEU A 475 -11.33 6.16 19.82
CA LEU A 475 -12.69 6.14 20.37
C LEU A 475 -12.68 6.59 21.83
N ASN A 476 -13.34 7.72 22.10
CA ASN A 476 -13.31 8.39 23.40
C ASN A 476 -14.59 8.21 24.24
N SER A 477 -15.50 7.29 23.83
CA SER A 477 -16.70 7.00 24.62
C SER A 477 -17.16 5.54 24.50
N LYS A 478 -17.79 5.01 25.57
CA LYS A 478 -18.37 3.65 25.59
C LYS A 478 -19.43 3.47 24.50
N ILE A 479 -20.16 4.53 24.15
CA ILE A 479 -21.18 4.50 23.10
C ILE A 479 -20.51 4.27 21.73
N LYS A 480 -19.52 5.07 21.37
CA LYS A 480 -18.77 4.90 20.11
C LYS A 480 -18.06 3.55 20.04
N THR A 481 -17.50 3.08 21.14
CA THR A 481 -16.90 1.74 21.23
C THR A 481 -17.94 0.65 20.98
N LYS A 482 -19.15 0.76 21.54
CA LYS A 482 -20.24 -0.18 21.30
C LYS A 482 -20.70 -0.17 19.84
N GLU A 483 -20.85 1.00 19.23
CA GLU A 483 -21.17 1.15 17.81
C GLU A 483 -20.08 0.49 16.93
N PHE A 484 -18.83 0.71 17.24
CA PHE A 484 -17.71 0.08 16.57
C PHE A 484 -17.78 -1.46 16.65
N TYR A 485 -18.08 -2.02 17.84
CA TYR A 485 -18.23 -3.47 18.00
C TYR A 485 -19.47 -4.03 17.29
N ASN A 486 -20.57 -3.30 17.25
CA ASN A 486 -21.75 -3.71 16.47
C ASN A 486 -21.45 -3.89 14.98
N VAL A 487 -20.51 -3.13 14.44
CA VAL A 487 -20.07 -3.25 13.04
C VAL A 487 -19.02 -4.36 12.87
N ASN A 488 -17.99 -4.38 13.71
CA ASN A 488 -16.81 -5.24 13.52
C ASN A 488 -17.00 -6.67 14.06
N LEU A 489 -17.92 -6.87 15.01
CA LEU A 489 -18.26 -8.20 15.57
C LEU A 489 -19.64 -8.69 15.09
N LYS A 490 -20.17 -8.08 14.03
CA LYS A 490 -21.47 -8.42 13.45
C LYS A 490 -21.56 -9.91 13.12
N LYS A 491 -22.72 -10.52 13.44
CA LYS A 491 -23.04 -11.93 13.23
C LYS A 491 -24.40 -12.11 12.59
N GLY A 492 -24.62 -13.22 11.93
CA GLY A 492 -25.89 -13.67 11.40
C GLY A 492 -26.49 -12.74 10.35
N ASN A 493 -27.20 -11.71 10.76
CA ASN A 493 -27.88 -10.78 9.86
C ASN A 493 -27.67 -9.30 10.25
N ASN A 494 -28.34 -8.39 9.54
CA ASN A 494 -28.25 -6.94 9.79
C ASN A 494 -29.00 -6.44 11.04
N LYS A 495 -29.68 -7.34 11.78
CA LYS A 495 -30.35 -7.05 13.04
C LYS A 495 -29.56 -7.50 14.28
N PHE A 496 -28.29 -7.86 14.07
CA PHE A 496 -27.35 -8.11 15.16
C PHE A 496 -27.17 -6.87 16.01
N LEU A 497 -27.26 -7.01 17.32
CA LEU A 497 -27.09 -5.92 18.28
C LEU A 497 -26.41 -6.43 19.55
N ILE A 498 -25.29 -5.81 19.90
CA ILE A 498 -24.63 -5.99 21.19
C ILE A 498 -25.41 -5.21 22.25
N THR A 499 -25.81 -5.85 23.34
CA THR A 499 -26.55 -5.22 24.45
C THR A 499 -25.58 -4.66 25.49
N ASP A 500 -24.56 -5.41 25.85
CA ASP A 500 -23.49 -5.01 26.77
C ASP A 500 -22.17 -5.69 26.39
N PHE A 501 -21.02 -5.12 26.79
CA PHE A 501 -19.70 -5.66 26.54
C PHE A 501 -18.70 -5.34 27.66
N ASN A 502 -17.67 -6.17 27.78
CA ASN A 502 -16.51 -6.00 28.63
C ASN A 502 -15.22 -6.31 27.88
N GLU A 503 -14.15 -5.59 28.19
CA GLU A 503 -12.84 -5.71 27.53
C GLU A 503 -11.80 -6.20 28.55
N ASN A 504 -11.05 -7.26 28.20
CA ASN A 504 -9.96 -7.78 29.02
C ASN A 504 -8.65 -7.67 28.25
N ASN A 505 -7.56 -7.32 28.94
CA ASN A 505 -6.22 -7.13 28.39
C ASN A 505 -6.15 -6.08 27.29
N LYS A 506 -7.02 -5.08 27.29
CA LYS A 506 -7.01 -3.99 26.32
C LYS A 506 -5.67 -3.26 26.35
N TYR A 507 -5.07 -3.10 25.15
CA TYR A 507 -3.75 -2.49 24.93
C TYR A 507 -2.56 -3.26 25.55
N ASP A 508 -2.76 -4.50 26.00
CA ASP A 508 -1.64 -5.37 26.43
C ASP A 508 -0.91 -5.90 25.17
N TYR A 509 0.40 -5.74 25.16
CA TYR A 509 1.23 -6.16 24.00
C TYR A 509 1.35 -7.68 23.89
N ASP A 510 1.44 -8.39 25.00
CA ASP A 510 1.77 -9.82 25.05
C ASP A 510 0.55 -10.74 25.14
N LYS A 511 -0.49 -10.29 25.85
CA LYS A 511 -1.69 -11.09 26.09
C LYS A 511 -2.67 -11.00 24.92
N GLU A 512 -3.52 -12.00 24.82
CA GLU A 512 -4.67 -11.96 23.91
C GLU A 512 -5.63 -10.84 24.34
N PHE A 513 -6.21 -10.15 23.37
CA PHE A 513 -7.31 -9.23 23.63
C PHE A 513 -8.62 -9.99 23.65
N ILE A 514 -9.42 -9.80 24.68
CA ILE A 514 -10.69 -10.51 24.86
C ILE A 514 -11.83 -9.51 24.96
N ILE A 515 -12.88 -9.73 24.20
CA ILE A 515 -14.13 -8.99 24.25
C ILE A 515 -15.23 -9.99 24.63
N ASP A 516 -15.78 -9.87 25.85
CA ASP A 516 -16.95 -10.60 26.29
C ASP A 516 -18.18 -9.71 26.05
N TYR A 517 -19.24 -10.21 25.41
CA TYR A 517 -20.43 -9.42 25.14
C TYR A 517 -21.71 -10.24 25.05
N ASN A 518 -22.82 -9.61 25.43
CA ASN A 518 -24.16 -10.14 25.22
C ASN A 518 -24.73 -9.57 23.91
N PHE A 519 -25.44 -10.37 23.15
CA PHE A 519 -26.03 -9.96 21.89
C PHE A 519 -27.40 -10.58 21.64
N LYS A 520 -28.12 -9.97 20.68
CA LYS A 520 -29.35 -10.51 20.12
C LYS A 520 -29.33 -10.36 18.59
N ILE A 521 -30.04 -11.28 17.91
CA ILE A 521 -30.27 -11.24 16.47
C ILE A 521 -31.75 -11.48 16.22
N ASP A 522 -32.46 -10.46 15.79
CA ASP A 522 -33.90 -10.56 15.54
C ASP A 522 -34.16 -11.27 14.19
N ASN A 523 -35.25 -12.06 14.13
CA ASN A 523 -35.73 -12.74 12.93
C ASN A 523 -34.68 -13.66 12.27
N TYR A 524 -33.94 -14.43 13.05
CA TYR A 524 -32.88 -15.30 12.54
C TYR A 524 -33.34 -16.75 12.39
N ALA A 525 -33.97 -17.33 13.40
CA ALA A 525 -34.55 -18.67 13.32
C ALA A 525 -35.99 -18.59 12.78
N LYS A 526 -36.39 -19.59 12.01
CA LYS A 526 -37.76 -19.70 11.46
C LYS A 526 -38.48 -20.88 12.10
N GLN A 527 -39.65 -20.65 12.69
CA GLN A 527 -40.52 -21.71 13.16
C GLN A 527 -41.67 -21.91 12.16
N LEU A 528 -41.87 -23.13 11.70
CA LEU A 528 -42.93 -23.56 10.80
C LEU A 528 -43.66 -24.78 11.43
N GLY A 529 -44.86 -24.55 11.97
CA GLY A 529 -45.59 -25.60 12.68
C GLY A 529 -44.81 -26.14 13.88
N ASN A 530 -44.48 -27.43 13.83
CA ASN A 530 -43.76 -28.14 14.89
C ASN A 530 -42.22 -28.12 14.71
N GLU A 531 -41.70 -27.43 13.70
CA GLU A 531 -40.27 -27.42 13.36
C GLU A 531 -39.65 -26.05 13.49
N ILE A 532 -38.36 -26.00 13.91
CA ILE A 532 -37.51 -24.79 13.94
C ILE A 532 -36.33 -25.03 13.03
N TYR A 533 -36.10 -24.08 12.13
CA TYR A 533 -35.00 -24.01 11.17
C TYR A 533 -34.01 -22.96 11.56
N VAL A 534 -32.76 -23.31 11.79
CA VAL A 534 -31.70 -22.33 12.19
C VAL A 534 -30.34 -22.68 11.56
N ASN A 535 -29.63 -21.68 11.11
CA ASN A 535 -28.25 -21.79 10.63
C ASN A 535 -27.30 -21.43 11.79
N LEU A 536 -26.38 -22.32 12.17
CA LEU A 536 -25.40 -22.05 13.24
C LEU A 536 -24.12 -21.37 12.74
N ASN A 537 -23.96 -21.25 11.41
CA ASN A 537 -22.87 -20.43 10.86
C ASN A 537 -23.22 -18.94 10.95
N LEU A 538 -22.93 -18.34 12.10
CA LEU A 538 -23.15 -16.93 12.33
C LEU A 538 -22.16 -16.03 11.59
N ASN A 539 -20.98 -16.57 11.19
CA ASN A 539 -19.87 -15.84 10.60
C ASN A 539 -19.31 -16.60 9.39
N PRO A 540 -19.74 -16.27 8.16
CA PRO A 540 -19.28 -16.93 6.93
C PRO A 540 -17.89 -16.41 6.49
N TYR A 541 -16.87 -16.49 7.34
CA TYR A 541 -15.54 -15.90 7.16
C TYR A 541 -14.86 -16.22 5.83
N ALA A 542 -15.03 -17.44 5.29
CA ALA A 542 -14.40 -17.77 4.00
C ALA A 542 -14.94 -16.94 2.84
N SER A 543 -16.17 -16.42 2.94
CA SER A 543 -16.78 -15.59 1.89
C SER A 543 -16.10 -14.23 1.74
N ASP A 544 -15.42 -13.73 2.78
CA ASP A 544 -14.70 -12.46 2.76
C ASP A 544 -13.48 -12.48 1.81
N TYR A 545 -13.00 -13.68 1.47
CA TYR A 545 -11.87 -13.87 0.55
C TYR A 545 -12.29 -14.05 -0.92
N LYS A 546 -13.57 -13.89 -1.21
CA LYS A 546 -14.09 -14.03 -2.57
C LYS A 546 -13.59 -12.90 -3.48
N VAL A 547 -12.91 -13.30 -4.53
CA VAL A 547 -12.31 -12.39 -5.50
C VAL A 547 -13.27 -12.08 -6.63
N LYS A 548 -13.33 -10.82 -7.07
CA LYS A 548 -14.11 -10.40 -8.26
C LYS A 548 -13.59 -11.12 -9.51
N LYS A 549 -14.51 -11.62 -10.35
CA LYS A 549 -14.17 -12.46 -11.52
C LYS A 549 -13.31 -11.79 -12.58
N ASN A 550 -13.40 -10.47 -12.73
CA ASN A 550 -12.78 -9.74 -13.83
C ASN A 550 -11.48 -9.04 -13.42
N ARG A 551 -10.88 -9.44 -12.31
CA ARG A 551 -9.58 -8.89 -11.89
C ARG A 551 -8.48 -9.20 -12.89
N LYS A 552 -7.62 -8.22 -13.12
CA LYS A 552 -6.46 -8.30 -14.00
C LYS A 552 -5.14 -8.26 -13.21
N ARG A 553 -5.22 -8.01 -11.87
CA ARG A 553 -4.06 -7.85 -11.00
C ARG A 553 -4.05 -8.86 -9.86
N PRO A 554 -2.88 -9.22 -9.33
CA PRO A 554 -2.77 -9.92 -8.05
C PRO A 554 -3.49 -9.16 -6.93
N ILE A 555 -3.82 -9.86 -5.84
CA ILE A 555 -4.28 -9.26 -4.60
C ILE A 555 -3.18 -9.43 -3.57
N GLU A 556 -2.91 -8.37 -2.79
CA GLU A 556 -1.99 -8.40 -1.67
C GLU A 556 -2.74 -8.22 -0.35
N TYR A 557 -2.46 -9.11 0.61
CA TYR A 557 -2.98 -9.07 1.97
C TYR A 557 -1.85 -8.69 2.94
N ASP A 558 -2.19 -7.96 4.01
CA ASP A 558 -1.20 -7.53 4.99
C ASP A 558 -0.60 -8.69 5.77
N TYR A 559 -1.39 -9.73 6.05
CA TYR A 559 -0.96 -10.91 6.81
C TYR A 559 -1.85 -12.13 6.53
N LYS A 560 -1.30 -13.30 6.80
CA LYS A 560 -2.02 -14.58 6.84
C LYS A 560 -2.78 -14.67 8.16
N ARG A 561 -3.92 -15.40 8.21
CA ARG A 561 -4.72 -15.47 9.44
C ARG A 561 -5.53 -16.75 9.58
N VAL A 562 -5.97 -17.00 10.83
CA VAL A 562 -6.91 -18.06 11.17
C VAL A 562 -8.14 -17.44 11.84
N PHE A 563 -9.31 -17.83 11.39
CA PHE A 563 -10.57 -17.61 12.10
C PHE A 563 -11.10 -18.91 12.63
N GLU A 564 -11.41 -18.96 13.93
CA GLU A 564 -12.07 -20.05 14.59
C GLU A 564 -13.41 -19.57 15.14
N ASN A 565 -14.50 -20.22 14.81
CA ASN A 565 -15.83 -19.90 15.31
C ASN A 565 -16.46 -21.16 15.91
N ARG A 566 -16.89 -21.04 17.17
CA ARG A 566 -17.62 -22.10 17.87
C ARG A 566 -18.98 -21.54 18.32
N THR A 567 -20.07 -22.13 17.82
CA THR A 567 -21.42 -21.76 18.23
C THR A 567 -22.09 -22.94 18.90
N THR A 568 -22.47 -22.76 20.17
CA THR A 568 -23.20 -23.76 20.97
C THR A 568 -24.66 -23.31 21.09
N LEU A 569 -25.57 -24.05 20.49
CA LEU A 569 -27.00 -23.83 20.61
C LEU A 569 -27.60 -24.74 21.70
N LEU A 570 -28.20 -24.14 22.71
CA LEU A 570 -29.04 -24.87 23.67
C LEU A 570 -30.37 -25.28 22.98
N ILE A 571 -30.69 -26.57 22.96
CA ILE A 571 -31.93 -27.10 22.36
C ILE A 571 -33.09 -26.65 23.23
N PRO A 572 -34.14 -25.99 22.68
CA PRO A 572 -35.28 -25.54 23.45
C PRO A 572 -36.04 -26.73 24.09
N ASN A 573 -36.59 -26.49 25.28
CA ASN A 573 -37.41 -27.50 25.97
C ASN A 573 -38.57 -27.98 25.08
N GLY A 574 -38.79 -29.29 25.02
CA GLY A 574 -39.84 -29.90 24.22
C GLY A 574 -39.46 -30.10 22.73
N PHE A 575 -38.21 -29.81 22.33
CA PHE A 575 -37.69 -30.07 20.98
C PHE A 575 -36.59 -31.13 21.01
N VAL A 576 -36.43 -31.83 19.86
CA VAL A 576 -35.34 -32.78 19.60
C VAL A 576 -34.69 -32.39 18.27
N VAL A 577 -33.49 -32.87 18.05
CA VAL A 577 -32.80 -32.70 16.76
C VAL A 577 -33.41 -33.66 15.76
N ASP A 578 -33.95 -33.13 14.66
CA ASP A 578 -34.47 -33.90 13.54
C ASP A 578 -33.41 -34.01 12.43
N TYR A 579 -32.69 -32.93 12.17
CA TYR A 579 -31.62 -32.95 11.17
C TYR A 579 -30.44 -32.07 11.62
N ILE A 580 -29.22 -32.56 11.40
CA ILE A 580 -27.98 -31.81 11.50
C ILE A 580 -27.10 -32.10 10.28
N PRO A 581 -26.40 -31.10 9.70
CA PRO A 581 -25.51 -31.34 8.56
C PRO A 581 -24.32 -32.24 8.93
N GLU A 582 -23.79 -32.97 7.95
CA GLU A 582 -22.55 -33.73 8.13
C GLU A 582 -21.33 -32.76 8.28
N SER A 583 -20.33 -33.20 9.03
CA SER A 583 -19.06 -32.46 9.11
C SER A 583 -18.33 -32.51 7.78
N LYS A 584 -17.67 -31.39 7.39
CA LYS A 584 -17.01 -31.27 6.09
C LYS A 584 -15.77 -30.44 6.12
N THR A 585 -14.75 -30.87 5.35
CA THR A 585 -13.51 -30.12 5.14
C THR A 585 -13.39 -29.74 3.68
N PHE A 586 -13.05 -28.47 3.44
CA PHE A 586 -12.70 -27.89 2.14
C PHE A 586 -11.25 -27.43 2.24
N LYS A 587 -10.42 -27.84 1.30
CA LYS A 587 -8.98 -27.54 1.36
C LYS A 587 -8.39 -27.40 -0.03
N ASP A 588 -7.61 -26.36 -0.20
CA ASP A 588 -6.53 -26.23 -1.19
C ASP A 588 -5.25 -25.76 -0.48
N ASP A 589 -4.18 -25.52 -1.21
CA ASP A 589 -2.89 -25.09 -0.64
C ASP A 589 -2.90 -23.66 -0.08
N LEU A 590 -3.98 -22.89 -0.31
CA LEU A 590 -4.09 -21.47 0.02
C LEU A 590 -5.17 -21.20 1.06
N LEU A 591 -6.33 -21.85 0.94
CA LEU A 591 -7.49 -21.65 1.79
C LEU A 591 -8.00 -23.00 2.31
N GLN A 592 -8.17 -23.08 3.64
CA GLN A 592 -8.79 -24.22 4.28
C GLN A 592 -10.02 -23.78 5.05
N CYS A 593 -11.08 -24.59 5.01
CA CYS A 593 -12.26 -24.41 5.84
C CYS A 593 -12.71 -25.79 6.36
N GLU A 594 -12.66 -25.94 7.67
CA GLU A 594 -13.15 -27.15 8.36
C GLU A 594 -14.43 -26.79 9.13
N ILE A 595 -15.48 -27.56 8.94
CA ILE A 595 -16.76 -27.38 9.59
C ILE A 595 -17.20 -28.68 10.22
N THR A 596 -17.52 -28.65 11.52
CA THR A 596 -18.01 -29.83 12.26
C THR A 596 -19.28 -29.47 13.01
N TYR A 597 -20.17 -30.47 13.09
CA TYR A 597 -21.39 -30.46 13.92
C TYR A 597 -21.34 -31.60 14.90
N LYS A 598 -21.69 -31.37 16.15
CA LYS A 598 -21.77 -32.39 17.21
C LYS A 598 -22.96 -32.12 18.12
N ILE A 599 -23.64 -33.17 18.57
CA ILE A 599 -24.64 -33.13 19.62
C ILE A 599 -23.95 -33.53 20.93
N VAL A 600 -24.02 -32.67 21.95
CA VAL A 600 -23.45 -32.94 23.27
C VAL A 600 -24.49 -32.60 24.34
N GLY A 601 -25.05 -33.65 24.98
CA GLY A 601 -26.15 -33.47 25.92
C GLY A 601 -27.36 -32.78 25.28
N ASN A 602 -27.81 -31.69 25.83
CA ASN A 602 -28.94 -30.89 25.32
C ASN A 602 -28.45 -29.69 24.45
N SER A 603 -27.30 -29.84 23.76
CA SER A 603 -26.74 -28.76 22.95
C SER A 603 -26.25 -29.26 21.61
N ILE A 604 -26.32 -28.42 20.59
CA ILE A 604 -25.67 -28.61 19.29
C ILE A 604 -24.48 -27.66 19.21
N ILE A 605 -23.31 -28.21 18.92
CA ILE A 605 -22.06 -27.46 18.74
C ILE A 605 -21.74 -27.42 17.24
N TYR A 606 -21.68 -26.23 16.68
CA TYR A 606 -21.08 -25.89 15.40
C TYR A 606 -19.67 -25.39 15.65
N HIS A 607 -18.69 -25.92 14.92
CA HIS A 607 -17.31 -25.45 14.98
C HIS A 607 -16.75 -25.30 13.56
N GLN A 608 -16.17 -24.13 13.27
CA GLN A 608 -15.58 -23.77 11.99
C GLN A 608 -14.17 -23.24 12.21
N ILE A 609 -13.22 -23.68 11.39
CA ILE A 609 -11.88 -23.12 11.31
C ILE A 609 -11.63 -22.72 9.86
N VAL A 610 -11.29 -21.47 9.62
CA VAL A 610 -10.89 -20.94 8.29
C VAL A 610 -9.44 -20.47 8.38
N THR A 611 -8.56 -21.07 7.57
CA THR A 611 -7.16 -20.68 7.45
C THR A 611 -6.91 -20.04 6.10
N GLN A 612 -6.47 -18.79 6.08
CA GLN A 612 -5.99 -18.06 4.91
C GLN A 612 -4.46 -18.02 4.99
N ASP A 613 -3.78 -18.83 4.15
CA ASP A 613 -2.33 -19.06 4.20
C ASP A 613 -1.57 -18.47 3.00
N TYR A 614 -1.86 -17.21 2.67
CA TYR A 614 -1.18 -16.48 1.60
C TYR A 614 -1.09 -14.99 1.91
N LEU A 615 -0.07 -14.32 1.37
CA LEU A 615 0.06 -12.86 1.37
C LEU A 615 -0.31 -12.28 -0.01
N VAL A 616 -0.03 -12.99 -1.08
CA VAL A 616 -0.32 -12.52 -2.44
C VAL A 616 -1.01 -13.66 -3.19
N LEU A 617 -2.08 -13.31 -3.92
CA LEU A 617 -2.75 -14.20 -4.86
C LEU A 617 -2.51 -13.71 -6.29
N ASN A 618 -1.80 -14.48 -7.09
CA ASN A 618 -1.75 -14.26 -8.53
C ASN A 618 -3.08 -14.65 -9.21
N LEU A 619 -3.26 -14.35 -10.49
CA LEU A 619 -4.53 -14.57 -11.19
C LEU A 619 -4.99 -16.04 -11.24
N ALA A 620 -4.06 -16.99 -11.32
CA ALA A 620 -4.38 -18.43 -11.29
C ALA A 620 -4.84 -18.86 -9.90
N GLN A 621 -4.15 -18.40 -8.86
CA GLN A 621 -4.49 -18.66 -7.46
C GLN A 621 -5.84 -18.05 -7.06
N GLN A 622 -6.19 -16.86 -7.59
CA GLN A 622 -7.51 -16.25 -7.38
C GLN A 622 -8.66 -17.14 -7.89
N LYS A 623 -8.46 -17.80 -9.03
CA LYS A 623 -9.46 -18.76 -9.56
C LYS A 623 -9.61 -19.96 -8.64
N LEU A 624 -8.50 -20.56 -8.19
CA LEU A 624 -8.49 -21.70 -7.29
C LEU A 624 -9.21 -21.38 -5.96
N VAL A 625 -8.85 -20.27 -5.32
CA VAL A 625 -9.50 -19.81 -4.08
C VAL A 625 -11.00 -19.58 -4.29
N ASN A 626 -11.41 -18.96 -5.40
CA ASN A 626 -12.82 -18.76 -5.71
C ASN A 626 -13.59 -20.08 -5.92
N GLU A 627 -12.98 -21.11 -6.51
CA GLU A 627 -13.60 -22.43 -6.65
C GLU A 627 -13.81 -23.09 -5.29
N THR A 628 -12.84 -22.99 -4.41
CA THR A 628 -12.94 -23.49 -3.02
C THR A 628 -14.02 -22.73 -2.24
N ILE A 629 -14.03 -21.39 -2.30
CA ILE A 629 -15.04 -20.55 -1.66
C ILE A 629 -16.44 -20.88 -2.18
N LYS A 630 -16.62 -21.10 -3.47
CA LYS A 630 -17.92 -21.46 -4.05
C LYS A 630 -18.48 -22.76 -3.46
N LYS A 631 -17.62 -23.74 -3.18
CA LYS A 631 -18.02 -25.00 -2.51
C LYS A 631 -18.41 -24.73 -1.05
N ILE A 632 -17.62 -23.90 -0.35
CA ILE A 632 -17.86 -23.50 1.04
C ILE A 632 -19.18 -22.71 1.14
N GLU A 633 -19.40 -21.70 0.29
CA GLU A 633 -20.62 -20.88 0.27
C GLU A 633 -21.90 -21.71 0.03
N LYS A 634 -21.79 -22.78 -0.76
CA LYS A 634 -22.92 -23.71 -0.93
C LYS A 634 -23.21 -24.41 0.39
N TYR A 635 -22.18 -24.84 1.11
CA TYR A 635 -22.32 -25.57 2.38
C TYR A 635 -22.73 -24.60 3.53
N TYR A 636 -22.36 -23.35 3.50
CA TYR A 636 -22.79 -22.33 4.47
C TYR A 636 -24.31 -22.11 4.52
N LYS A 637 -25.06 -22.60 3.55
CA LYS A 637 -26.53 -22.55 3.49
C LYS A 637 -27.21 -23.71 4.25
N GLU A 638 -26.44 -24.70 4.69
CA GLU A 638 -26.95 -25.77 5.50
C GLU A 638 -27.55 -25.28 6.82
N ILE A 639 -28.67 -25.88 7.21
CA ILE A 639 -29.41 -25.51 8.41
C ILE A 639 -29.62 -26.75 9.28
N ILE A 640 -29.82 -26.56 10.56
CA ILE A 640 -30.29 -27.60 11.45
C ILE A 640 -31.84 -27.54 11.56
N VAL A 641 -32.46 -28.68 11.80
CA VAL A 641 -33.89 -28.76 12.03
C VAL A 641 -34.14 -29.36 13.42
N LEU A 642 -34.91 -28.63 14.22
CA LEU A 642 -35.41 -29.07 15.52
C LEU A 642 -36.90 -29.36 15.38
N LYS A 643 -37.39 -30.46 15.93
CA LYS A 643 -38.80 -30.89 15.90
C LYS A 643 -39.36 -30.97 17.30
N LYS A 644 -40.60 -30.54 17.47
CA LYS A 644 -41.33 -30.65 18.75
C LYS A 644 -41.59 -32.13 19.06
N LYS A 645 -41.34 -32.52 20.31
CA LYS A 645 -41.60 -33.85 20.81
C LYS A 645 -43.07 -34.24 20.70
#